data_12e352103b3c09c67124df6682c31184
#
_entry.id   12e352103b3c09c67124df6682c31184
#
_cell.length_a   1.000
_cell.length_b   1.000
_cell.length_c   1.000
_cell.angle_alpha   90.00
_cell.angle_beta   90.00
_cell.angle_gamma   90.00
#
_symmetry.space_group_name_H-M   'P 1'
#
loop_
_entity.id
_entity.type
_entity.pdbx_description
1 polymer ?
#
loop_
_entity_poly.entity_id
_entity_poly.type
_entity_poly.pdbx_seq_one_letter_code
_entity_poly.pdbx_strand_id
1 'polypeptide(L)'
;MSEAFLNSAFPDWLITAKVHPALQRADLLPRHSLTTRLDRELNGSLTLLHAPAGYGKSTALVGWRSALLSRQIHVAWVSLDKDDNDPYQLVLYLALALSVAGVDLSRCGIGSGATDGWRSARRLLSSLHAAVERHDRRMVLMLDDFENLSVETVDEIIDPLVRYAPNSLQIAIASRNDTRLKISDLDLRGLVYRVGAEDLRFTHEELVEFLHPGLDMAQIRKVFELTEGWPVAVQLLKTATRSRQAVANLLHNLTEAGGKLADYLSEQVFGELSEETRKFLADISIVDRVDPNLADFLRESDDSATLFYKLRHLDALITPLDGAQRSWRLHPLFREYLYEYLNLADRERAVHLHRRAARWFGDRGRLVHSVRHYVSANDQLGGAQAIENSGGLMRWLSEGLTPFRSALGLLDRETVHSRPRLALIRCLILMKTGRSHEAKRLYESLVDGLPETAGSERSLAYEMMVIESLLYAYDARGLSNDFLCKLEESREAFPQKQPIFQGHHYTVLCGLNSSCGYFSRARRFGHEAIGSFREAGSIYGEIYIHIHLGIIAFRRGKTEPAQRHYDHALKLIRNRFGDDEAMKLIVAVLLAELRYDLNRLNLVPQNIATCPKRLERFEAWFDIYAVAYVTASNIALNRYGTDVALTMIDEGMDFAERRHFASLRNVITCQKANLLLRAGRRADADSVMADSGLRACLFEPSGARKLAWRERDMVVQSVVRLHIARGRTRHALSEIDAFLPIAESEDNVRSITSYRILKSLAHFADSAHDAAVGELLQALMLAGGSGSIRAFLDEGPLMPSLLKHVAESAEADGYAFEVFNGDAARATTNGECMREVIARARMLGDLLGDRRAKPESRLTVRELEILRELGNGYSNKVIARNVGVSHNTVRYHLKNIFVKLNVHSRLSAVRAAQEADII
;
A
#
# COMPACT_ATOMS: atom_id res chain seq x y z
N MET A 1 13.67 3.11 -25.26
CA MET A 1 12.23 3.28 -24.93
C MET A 1 11.75 4.60 -25.52
N SER A 2 10.55 4.66 -26.12
CA SER A 2 10.04 5.88 -26.74
C SER A 2 9.64 6.92 -25.68
N GLU A 3 9.89 8.21 -25.93
CA GLU A 3 9.39 9.33 -25.13
C GLU A 3 7.88 9.22 -24.83
N ALA A 4 7.13 8.57 -25.71
CA ALA A 4 5.71 8.29 -25.52
C ALA A 4 5.40 7.38 -24.30
N PHE A 5 6.29 6.45 -23.93
CA PHE A 5 6.10 5.59 -22.74
C PHE A 5 6.40 6.37 -21.45
N LEU A 6 7.43 7.22 -21.44
CA LEU A 6 7.76 8.06 -20.29
C LEU A 6 6.60 9.02 -19.98
N ASN A 7 5.99 9.62 -20.99
CA ASN A 7 4.88 10.55 -20.83
C ASN A 7 3.54 9.88 -20.43
N SER A 8 3.37 8.59 -20.68
CA SER A 8 2.11 7.89 -20.34
C SER A 8 2.16 7.08 -19.04
N ALA A 9 3.35 6.73 -18.53
CA ALA A 9 3.51 5.85 -17.38
C ALA A 9 3.77 6.58 -16.07
N PHE A 10 4.32 7.79 -16.13
CA PHE A 10 4.66 8.57 -14.93
C PHE A 10 3.75 9.79 -14.79
N PRO A 11 3.38 10.18 -13.55
CA PRO A 11 2.59 11.37 -13.30
C PRO A 11 3.30 12.65 -13.77
N ASP A 12 2.54 13.57 -14.38
CA ASP A 12 3.06 14.84 -14.94
C ASP A 12 3.70 15.78 -13.90
N TRP A 13 3.39 15.58 -12.61
CA TRP A 13 3.96 16.37 -11.52
C TRP A 13 5.41 16.00 -11.16
N LEU A 14 5.95 14.88 -11.68
CA LEU A 14 7.35 14.51 -11.45
C LEU A 14 8.31 15.47 -12.16
N ILE A 15 9.32 15.91 -11.42
CA ILE A 15 10.37 16.80 -11.94
C ILE A 15 11.46 15.96 -12.59
N THR A 16 11.46 15.86 -13.91
CA THR A 16 12.45 15.06 -14.66
C THR A 16 13.90 15.52 -14.41
N ALA A 17 14.12 16.79 -14.13
CA ALA A 17 15.45 17.32 -13.79
C ALA A 17 16.04 16.71 -12.51
N LYS A 18 15.25 16.08 -11.63
CA LYS A 18 15.77 15.38 -10.43
C LYS A 18 16.49 14.07 -10.77
N VAL A 19 16.17 13.47 -11.91
CA VAL A 19 16.80 12.21 -12.34
C VAL A 19 17.95 12.42 -13.34
N HIS A 20 18.38 13.68 -13.47
CA HIS A 20 19.57 14.05 -14.22
C HIS A 20 20.53 14.81 -13.31
N PRO A 21 21.84 14.50 -13.35
CA PRO A 21 22.81 15.32 -12.64
C PRO A 21 22.92 16.72 -13.25
N ALA A 22 23.37 17.68 -12.47
CA ALA A 22 23.79 18.96 -13.01
C ALA A 22 24.85 18.75 -14.10
N LEU A 23 24.79 19.60 -15.15
CA LEU A 23 25.70 19.48 -16.28
C LEU A 23 27.18 19.58 -15.84
N GLN A 24 27.95 18.65 -16.34
CA GLN A 24 29.41 18.70 -16.15
C GLN A 24 29.97 19.91 -16.91
N ARG A 25 30.69 20.77 -16.20
CA ARG A 25 31.37 21.92 -16.79
C ARG A 25 32.60 21.46 -17.56
N ALA A 26 32.89 22.12 -18.66
CA ALA A 26 34.09 21.86 -19.46
C ALA A 26 35.38 22.18 -18.71
N ASP A 27 35.33 23.04 -17.67
CA ASP A 27 36.44 23.52 -16.89
C ASP A 27 36.63 22.82 -15.52
N LEU A 28 35.87 21.74 -15.25
CA LEU A 28 36.09 20.91 -14.08
C LEU A 28 37.36 20.07 -14.23
N LEU A 29 38.19 20.07 -13.19
CA LEU A 29 39.36 19.20 -13.14
C LEU A 29 38.97 17.73 -13.11
N PRO A 30 39.37 16.89 -14.07
CA PRO A 30 39.14 15.46 -14.03
C PRO A 30 39.95 14.83 -12.89
N ARG A 31 39.29 14.38 -11.83
CA ARG A 31 39.93 13.76 -10.67
C ARG A 31 40.17 12.27 -10.93
N HIS A 32 41.15 11.96 -11.78
CA HIS A 32 41.42 10.57 -12.20
C HIS A 32 41.76 9.63 -11.04
N SER A 33 42.49 10.11 -10.03
CA SER A 33 42.86 9.33 -8.84
C SER A 33 41.60 8.89 -8.04
N LEU A 34 40.68 9.82 -7.78
CA LEU A 34 39.43 9.57 -7.07
C LEU A 34 38.52 8.64 -7.89
N THR A 35 38.37 8.91 -9.19
CA THR A 35 37.53 8.08 -10.07
C THR A 35 38.05 6.64 -10.15
N THR A 36 39.37 6.46 -10.24
CA THR A 36 40.01 5.13 -10.26
C THR A 36 39.80 4.39 -8.94
N ARG A 37 39.83 5.09 -7.81
CA ARG A 37 39.50 4.49 -6.50
C ARG A 37 38.06 4.04 -6.42
N LEU A 38 37.10 4.88 -6.85
CA LEU A 38 35.65 4.54 -6.92
C LEU A 38 35.43 3.34 -7.86
N ASP A 39 36.14 3.23 -8.96
CA ASP A 39 36.04 2.14 -9.92
C ASP A 39 36.52 0.78 -9.38
N ARG A 40 37.56 0.79 -8.54
CA ARG A 40 38.08 -0.46 -7.92
C ARG A 40 37.05 -1.13 -7.02
N GLU A 41 36.17 -0.35 -6.45
CA GLU A 41 35.14 -0.80 -5.50
C GLU A 41 33.78 -1.07 -6.16
N LEU A 42 33.72 -1.16 -7.50
CA LEU A 42 32.51 -1.50 -8.24
C LEU A 42 31.91 -2.89 -7.89
N ASN A 43 32.66 -3.74 -7.18
CA ASN A 43 32.16 -5.03 -6.70
C ASN A 43 31.48 -4.97 -5.33
N GLY A 44 31.47 -3.80 -4.68
CA GLY A 44 30.74 -3.55 -3.44
C GLY A 44 29.25 -3.30 -3.69
N SER A 45 28.44 -3.43 -2.65
CA SER A 45 27.01 -3.14 -2.71
C SER A 45 26.73 -1.65 -2.52
N LEU A 46 27.58 -0.94 -1.76
CA LEU A 46 27.32 0.44 -1.35
C LEU A 46 28.59 1.29 -1.35
N THR A 47 28.51 2.46 -1.95
CA THR A 47 29.54 3.52 -1.86
C THR A 47 28.96 4.74 -1.15
N LEU A 48 29.60 5.18 -0.06
CA LEU A 48 29.18 6.34 0.73
C LEU A 48 30.17 7.48 0.59
N LEU A 49 29.75 8.61 0.03
CA LEU A 49 30.47 9.86 0.00
C LEU A 49 29.96 10.75 1.15
N HIS A 50 30.72 10.83 2.24
CA HIS A 50 30.33 11.60 3.42
C HIS A 50 31.29 12.74 3.66
N ALA A 51 30.81 13.96 3.47
CA ALA A 51 31.60 15.18 3.74
C ALA A 51 30.68 16.39 3.92
N PRO A 52 31.08 17.44 4.64
CA PRO A 52 30.31 18.68 4.75
C PRO A 52 29.96 19.30 3.39
N ALA A 53 29.19 20.39 3.41
CA ALA A 53 28.88 21.15 2.19
C ALA A 53 30.14 21.71 1.55
N GLY A 54 30.18 21.80 0.22
CA GLY A 54 31.27 22.39 -0.53
C GLY A 54 32.49 21.47 -0.76
N TYR A 55 32.47 20.22 -0.32
CA TYR A 55 33.55 19.24 -0.58
C TYR A 55 33.47 18.57 -1.96
N GLY A 56 32.54 18.96 -2.80
CA GLY A 56 32.49 18.47 -4.19
C GLY A 56 31.92 17.02 -4.33
N LYS A 57 31.09 16.53 -3.37
CA LYS A 57 30.49 15.21 -3.44
C LYS A 57 29.71 14.97 -4.74
N SER A 58 28.79 15.89 -5.06
CA SER A 58 27.98 15.81 -6.30
C SER A 58 28.87 15.88 -7.55
N THR A 59 29.93 16.74 -7.53
CA THR A 59 30.89 16.83 -8.62
C THR A 59 31.68 15.53 -8.80
N ALA A 60 32.08 14.89 -7.71
CA ALA A 60 32.75 13.59 -7.73
C ALA A 60 31.83 12.49 -8.32
N LEU A 61 30.55 12.44 -7.92
CA LEU A 61 29.57 11.52 -8.50
C LEU A 61 29.35 11.79 -10.00
N VAL A 62 29.27 13.05 -10.43
CA VAL A 62 29.09 13.41 -11.85
C VAL A 62 30.33 13.00 -12.67
N GLY A 63 31.54 13.21 -12.14
CA GLY A 63 32.78 12.76 -12.78
C GLY A 63 32.82 11.23 -12.90
N TRP A 64 32.48 10.53 -11.82
CA TRP A 64 32.42 9.07 -11.81
C TRP A 64 31.34 8.54 -12.76
N ARG A 65 30.16 9.14 -12.80
CA ARG A 65 29.10 8.80 -13.77
C ARG A 65 29.60 8.87 -15.20
N SER A 66 30.32 9.93 -15.57
CA SER A 66 30.88 10.08 -16.92
C SER A 66 31.88 8.96 -17.26
N ALA A 67 32.73 8.57 -16.32
CA ALA A 67 33.62 7.42 -16.47
C ALA A 67 32.90 6.09 -16.60
N LEU A 68 31.82 5.86 -15.83
CA LEU A 68 31.02 4.66 -15.91
C LEU A 68 30.29 4.55 -17.27
N LEU A 69 29.68 5.63 -17.73
CA LEU A 69 29.00 5.68 -19.03
C LEU A 69 29.94 5.42 -20.20
N SER A 70 31.18 5.92 -20.15
CA SER A 70 32.20 5.63 -21.18
C SER A 70 32.57 4.14 -21.25
N ARG A 71 32.36 3.39 -20.15
CA ARG A 71 32.55 1.92 -20.05
C ARG A 71 31.26 1.13 -20.27
N GLN A 72 30.21 1.77 -20.77
CA GLN A 72 28.89 1.18 -21.02
C GLN A 72 28.21 0.60 -19.75
N ILE A 73 28.53 1.11 -18.55
CA ILE A 73 27.84 0.80 -17.32
C ILE A 73 26.66 1.75 -17.20
N HIS A 74 25.47 1.21 -16.94
CA HIS A 74 24.25 1.98 -16.78
C HIS A 74 24.24 2.75 -15.46
N VAL A 75 23.85 4.03 -15.49
CA VAL A 75 23.81 4.86 -14.28
C VAL A 75 22.44 5.51 -14.15
N ALA A 76 21.76 5.22 -13.06
CA ALA A 76 20.57 5.92 -12.62
C ALA A 76 20.95 7.01 -11.61
N TRP A 77 20.30 8.17 -11.67
CA TRP A 77 20.58 9.32 -10.81
C TRP A 77 19.33 9.85 -10.16
N VAL A 78 19.37 10.17 -8.87
CA VAL A 78 18.32 10.92 -8.17
C VAL A 78 18.96 11.99 -7.29
N SER A 79 18.59 13.24 -7.50
CA SER A 79 18.88 14.34 -6.55
C SER A 79 17.71 14.46 -5.58
N LEU A 80 17.97 14.23 -4.30
CA LEU A 80 16.99 14.17 -3.24
C LEU A 80 16.72 15.52 -2.62
N ASP A 81 15.47 15.79 -2.26
CA ASP A 81 15.08 16.96 -1.49
C ASP A 81 14.07 16.58 -0.36
N LYS A 82 13.62 17.56 0.40
CA LYS A 82 12.71 17.32 1.53
C LYS A 82 11.33 16.78 1.13
N ASP A 83 10.93 16.95 -0.12
CA ASP A 83 9.66 16.43 -0.62
C ASP A 83 9.72 14.92 -0.85
N ASP A 84 10.92 14.37 -1.04
CA ASP A 84 11.15 12.94 -1.20
C ASP A 84 10.99 12.13 0.10
N ASN A 85 10.61 12.76 1.18
CA ASN A 85 10.19 12.09 2.42
C ASN A 85 8.80 11.47 2.32
N ASP A 86 8.06 11.71 1.24
CA ASP A 86 6.95 10.85 0.89
C ASP A 86 7.48 9.55 0.27
N PRO A 87 7.20 8.39 0.88
CA PRO A 87 7.79 7.13 0.44
C PRO A 87 7.41 6.74 -0.98
N TYR A 88 6.18 7.04 -1.39
CA TYR A 88 5.73 6.68 -2.73
C TYR A 88 6.34 7.60 -3.78
N GLN A 89 6.44 8.89 -3.50
CA GLN A 89 7.12 9.85 -4.36
C GLN A 89 8.58 9.47 -4.55
N LEU A 90 9.29 9.11 -3.46
CA LEU A 90 10.69 8.66 -3.55
C LEU A 90 10.82 7.45 -4.47
N VAL A 91 9.99 6.42 -4.28
CA VAL A 91 10.06 5.21 -5.11
C VAL A 91 9.68 5.50 -6.56
N LEU A 92 8.81 6.47 -6.83
CA LEU A 92 8.53 6.92 -8.19
C LEU A 92 9.75 7.60 -8.84
N TYR A 93 10.51 8.43 -8.11
CA TYR A 93 11.76 8.98 -8.64
C TYR A 93 12.82 7.90 -8.87
N LEU A 94 12.92 6.90 -7.98
CA LEU A 94 13.79 5.75 -8.21
C LEU A 94 13.37 4.99 -9.48
N ALA A 95 12.08 4.78 -9.69
CA ALA A 95 11.54 4.16 -10.89
C ALA A 95 11.86 4.97 -12.14
N LEU A 96 11.63 6.29 -12.11
CA LEU A 96 11.94 7.17 -13.22
C LEU A 96 13.43 7.16 -13.56
N ALA A 97 14.30 7.22 -12.56
CA ALA A 97 15.76 7.17 -12.74
C ALA A 97 16.22 5.84 -13.37
N LEU A 98 15.67 4.71 -12.90
CA LEU A 98 15.95 3.39 -13.46
C LEU A 98 15.44 3.26 -14.90
N SER A 99 14.27 3.82 -15.20
CA SER A 99 13.72 3.86 -16.56
C SER A 99 14.61 4.68 -17.51
N VAL A 100 15.08 5.85 -17.06
CA VAL A 100 16.03 6.69 -17.82
C VAL A 100 17.35 5.95 -18.04
N ALA A 101 17.81 5.15 -17.08
CA ALA A 101 18.99 4.29 -17.21
C ALA A 101 18.76 3.04 -18.11
N GLY A 102 17.56 2.83 -18.63
CA GLY A 102 17.25 1.77 -19.60
C GLY A 102 16.63 0.51 -19.02
N VAL A 103 16.20 0.51 -17.75
CA VAL A 103 15.47 -0.63 -17.16
C VAL A 103 14.04 -0.68 -17.71
N ASP A 104 13.59 -1.86 -18.13
CA ASP A 104 12.20 -2.07 -18.55
C ASP A 104 11.27 -2.16 -17.34
N LEU A 105 10.46 -1.13 -17.13
CA LEU A 105 9.49 -1.03 -16.04
C LEU A 105 8.02 -1.25 -16.49
N SER A 106 7.80 -1.76 -17.69
CA SER A 106 6.45 -1.99 -18.24
C SER A 106 5.57 -2.89 -17.36
N ARG A 107 6.19 -3.71 -16.52
CA ARG A 107 5.52 -4.65 -15.60
C ARG A 107 5.42 -4.15 -14.16
N CYS A 108 5.89 -2.95 -13.85
CA CYS A 108 5.96 -2.46 -12.47
C CYS A 108 4.71 -1.72 -12.00
N GLY A 109 3.72 -1.51 -12.86
CA GLY A 109 2.43 -0.89 -12.46
C GLY A 109 2.54 0.58 -12.05
N ILE A 110 3.46 1.33 -12.64
CA ILE A 110 3.66 2.76 -12.38
C ILE A 110 2.42 3.52 -12.85
N GLY A 111 1.96 4.51 -12.07
CA GLY A 111 0.83 5.38 -12.43
C GLY A 111 -0.55 4.85 -12.02
N SER A 112 -0.66 3.69 -11.44
CA SER A 112 -1.92 3.10 -11.03
C SER A 112 -2.27 3.41 -9.57
N GLY A 113 -2.77 4.61 -9.33
CA GLY A 113 -3.51 5.02 -8.13
C GLY A 113 -2.94 4.53 -6.78
N ALA A 114 -1.86 5.15 -6.31
CA ALA A 114 -1.32 4.87 -4.99
C ALA A 114 -2.23 5.44 -3.90
N THR A 115 -2.99 4.58 -3.25
CA THR A 115 -3.90 4.95 -2.18
C THR A 115 -3.26 4.87 -0.78
N ASP A 116 -2.09 4.22 -0.66
CA ASP A 116 -1.45 3.94 0.63
C ASP A 116 0.08 4.16 0.54
N GLY A 117 0.55 5.32 0.97
CA GLY A 117 1.92 5.80 0.81
C GLY A 117 3.02 4.77 1.05
N TRP A 118 3.22 4.31 2.31
CA TRP A 118 4.29 3.37 2.66
C TRP A 118 4.13 2.00 2.00
N ARG A 119 2.92 1.49 1.93
CA ARG A 119 2.65 0.15 1.40
C ARG A 119 2.74 0.11 -0.11
N SER A 120 2.23 1.14 -0.78
CA SER A 120 2.39 1.28 -2.22
C SER A 120 3.86 1.48 -2.61
N ALA A 121 4.61 2.25 -1.81
CA ALA A 121 6.04 2.45 -1.99
C ALA A 121 6.82 1.12 -1.89
N ARG A 122 6.59 0.33 -0.85
CA ARG A 122 7.26 -0.98 -0.69
C ARG A 122 6.94 -1.96 -1.81
N ARG A 123 5.70 -1.95 -2.31
CA ARG A 123 5.30 -2.79 -3.45
C ARG A 123 6.03 -2.40 -4.71
N LEU A 124 6.03 -1.12 -5.02
CA LEU A 124 6.72 -0.61 -6.18
C LEU A 124 8.23 -0.89 -6.06
N LEU A 125 8.82 -0.71 -4.87
CA LEU A 125 10.22 -1.03 -4.60
C LEU A 125 10.55 -2.50 -4.88
N SER A 126 9.71 -3.44 -4.44
CA SER A 126 9.89 -4.87 -4.74
C SER A 126 9.80 -5.15 -6.24
N SER A 127 8.89 -4.47 -6.95
CA SER A 127 8.78 -4.61 -8.41
C SER A 127 10.00 -4.02 -9.13
N LEU A 128 10.59 -2.95 -8.59
CA LEU A 128 11.82 -2.35 -9.11
C LEU A 128 13.02 -3.29 -8.92
N HIS A 129 13.16 -3.92 -7.74
CA HIS A 129 14.20 -4.95 -7.53
C HIS A 129 14.12 -6.06 -8.59
N ALA A 130 12.93 -6.63 -8.79
CA ALA A 130 12.73 -7.67 -9.80
C ALA A 130 12.98 -7.17 -11.23
N ALA A 131 12.72 -5.89 -11.53
CA ALA A 131 13.00 -5.31 -12.84
C ALA A 131 14.51 -5.13 -13.08
N VAL A 132 15.25 -4.66 -12.07
CA VAL A 132 16.71 -4.52 -12.12
C VAL A 132 17.38 -5.90 -12.24
N GLU A 133 16.90 -6.91 -11.51
CA GLU A 133 17.41 -8.28 -11.61
C GLU A 133 17.24 -8.86 -13.04
N ARG A 134 16.08 -8.60 -13.68
CA ARG A 134 15.83 -9.01 -15.07
C ARG A 134 16.66 -8.23 -16.10
N HIS A 135 17.12 -7.03 -15.76
CA HIS A 135 17.90 -6.20 -16.67
C HIS A 135 19.26 -6.81 -17.00
N ASP A 136 19.78 -7.68 -16.13
CA ASP A 136 21.01 -8.50 -16.30
C ASP A 136 22.25 -7.70 -16.78
N ARG A 137 22.27 -6.39 -16.55
CA ARG A 137 23.42 -5.52 -16.83
C ARG A 137 23.86 -4.80 -15.58
N ARG A 138 25.17 -4.61 -15.46
CA ARG A 138 25.73 -3.87 -14.33
C ARG A 138 25.25 -2.42 -14.33
N MET A 139 24.83 -1.95 -13.17
CA MET A 139 24.21 -0.65 -12.99
C MET A 139 24.68 0.01 -11.69
N VAL A 140 24.76 1.34 -11.68
CA VAL A 140 24.98 2.13 -10.47
C VAL A 140 23.81 3.09 -10.28
N LEU A 141 23.19 3.05 -9.10
CA LEU A 141 22.19 4.03 -8.66
C LEU A 141 22.87 5.08 -7.79
N MET A 142 22.87 6.32 -8.21
CA MET A 142 23.45 7.45 -7.50
C MET A 142 22.36 8.28 -6.82
N LEU A 143 22.46 8.45 -5.49
CA LEU A 143 21.58 9.25 -4.66
C LEU A 143 22.35 10.44 -4.12
N ASP A 144 22.02 11.64 -4.58
CA ASP A 144 22.67 12.88 -4.17
C ASP A 144 21.80 13.68 -3.20
N ASP A 145 22.41 14.50 -2.33
CA ASP A 145 21.75 15.30 -1.29
C ASP A 145 20.95 14.44 -0.29
N PHE A 146 21.47 13.29 0.10
CA PHE A 146 20.79 12.26 0.91
C PHE A 146 20.39 12.76 2.31
N GLU A 147 21.02 13.75 2.87
CA GLU A 147 20.68 14.35 4.16
C GLU A 147 19.28 14.95 4.23
N ASN A 148 18.60 15.12 3.10
CA ASN A 148 17.24 15.63 3.04
C ASN A 148 16.18 14.57 3.44
N LEU A 149 16.58 13.28 3.49
CA LEU A 149 15.66 12.21 3.87
C LEU A 149 15.53 12.09 5.39
N SER A 150 14.30 11.82 5.83
CA SER A 150 13.99 11.52 7.23
C SER A 150 14.45 10.11 7.62
N VAL A 151 14.62 9.88 8.92
CA VAL A 151 14.98 8.55 9.46
C VAL A 151 13.95 7.48 9.02
N GLU A 152 12.66 7.81 9.07
CA GLU A 152 11.60 6.89 8.66
C GLU A 152 11.71 6.49 7.20
N THR A 153 11.98 7.45 6.31
CA THR A 153 12.14 7.20 4.88
C THR A 153 13.37 6.36 4.60
N VAL A 154 14.46 6.61 5.31
CA VAL A 154 15.69 5.81 5.21
C VAL A 154 15.42 4.38 5.66
N ASP A 155 14.83 4.17 6.83
CA ASP A 155 14.55 2.84 7.39
C ASP A 155 13.58 2.03 6.52
N GLU A 156 12.60 2.67 5.93
CA GLU A 156 11.50 2.00 5.25
C GLU A 156 11.70 1.78 3.75
N ILE A 157 12.52 2.60 3.11
CA ILE A 157 12.76 2.53 1.65
C ILE A 157 14.22 2.28 1.32
N ILE A 158 15.14 3.09 1.85
CA ILE A 158 16.54 3.03 1.43
C ILE A 158 17.27 1.83 2.05
N ASP A 159 17.04 1.54 3.32
CA ASP A 159 17.64 0.39 4.00
C ASP A 159 17.26 -0.94 3.32
N PRO A 160 15.96 -1.21 3.00
CA PRO A 160 15.59 -2.35 2.17
C PRO A 160 16.16 -2.31 0.76
N LEU A 161 16.21 -1.13 0.11
CA LEU A 161 16.80 -0.98 -1.21
C LEU A 161 18.26 -1.41 -1.23
N VAL A 162 19.06 -0.96 -0.26
CA VAL A 162 20.49 -1.30 -0.12
C VAL A 162 20.67 -2.78 0.28
N ARG A 163 19.90 -3.26 1.24
CA ARG A 163 20.05 -4.61 1.82
C ARG A 163 19.69 -5.72 0.83
N TYR A 164 18.69 -5.49 0.00
CA TYR A 164 18.18 -6.47 -0.97
C TYR A 164 18.55 -6.13 -2.42
N ALA A 165 19.52 -5.23 -2.62
CA ALA A 165 20.00 -4.88 -3.95
C ALA A 165 20.49 -6.13 -4.70
N PRO A 166 20.07 -6.35 -5.95
CA PRO A 166 20.64 -7.42 -6.79
C PRO A 166 22.14 -7.21 -6.99
N ASN A 167 22.90 -8.27 -7.20
CA ASN A 167 24.36 -8.20 -7.43
C ASN A 167 24.76 -7.35 -8.65
N SER A 168 23.82 -7.10 -9.57
CA SER A 168 23.99 -6.23 -10.73
C SER A 168 23.85 -4.73 -10.38
N LEU A 169 23.32 -4.39 -9.19
CA LEU A 169 23.05 -3.02 -8.75
C LEU A 169 23.99 -2.61 -7.62
N GLN A 170 24.83 -1.63 -7.87
CA GLN A 170 25.57 -0.90 -6.84
C GLN A 170 24.85 0.40 -6.50
N ILE A 171 24.85 0.81 -5.24
CA ILE A 171 24.26 2.06 -4.78
C ILE A 171 25.35 2.99 -4.33
N ALA A 172 25.33 4.24 -4.78
CA ALA A 172 26.24 5.30 -4.38
C ALA A 172 25.45 6.44 -3.74
N ILE A 173 25.80 6.82 -2.53
CA ILE A 173 25.09 7.82 -1.73
C ILE A 173 26.03 8.97 -1.40
N ALA A 174 25.63 10.21 -1.70
CA ALA A 174 26.31 11.41 -1.25
C ALA A 174 25.50 12.12 -0.16
N SER A 175 26.11 12.34 1.00
CA SER A 175 25.46 12.96 2.16
C SER A 175 26.38 13.95 2.87
N ARG A 176 25.79 15.00 3.49
CA ARG A 176 26.52 15.92 4.38
C ARG A 176 26.63 15.39 5.80
N ASN A 177 25.65 14.61 6.21
CA ASN A 177 25.53 14.03 7.55
C ASN A 177 25.73 12.52 7.50
N ASP A 178 25.89 11.91 8.65
CA ASP A 178 25.85 10.45 8.75
C ASP A 178 24.52 9.92 8.21
N THR A 179 24.61 8.90 7.36
CA THR A 179 23.46 8.39 6.60
C THR A 179 22.43 7.64 7.45
N ARG A 180 22.78 7.29 8.70
CA ARG A 180 21.97 6.49 9.64
C ARG A 180 21.48 5.15 9.07
N LEU A 181 22.09 4.67 8.00
CA LEU A 181 21.79 3.37 7.41
C LEU A 181 22.20 2.23 8.34
N LYS A 182 21.38 1.20 8.42
CA LYS A 182 21.64 -0.02 9.21
C LYS A 182 22.52 -1.01 8.44
N ILE A 183 23.74 -0.59 8.11
CA ILE A 183 24.66 -1.29 7.17
C ILE A 183 25.78 -2.07 7.87
N SER A 184 25.70 -2.26 9.18
CA SER A 184 26.76 -2.97 9.94
C SER A 184 27.08 -4.36 9.37
N ASP A 185 26.09 -5.08 8.87
CA ASP A 185 26.27 -6.40 8.24
C ASP A 185 27.01 -6.31 6.90
N LEU A 186 26.77 -5.25 6.13
CA LEU A 186 27.48 -4.99 4.86
C LEU A 186 28.91 -4.53 5.10
N ASP A 187 29.12 -3.70 6.12
CA ASP A 187 30.45 -3.27 6.57
C ASP A 187 31.31 -4.48 6.99
N LEU A 188 30.76 -5.37 7.80
CA LEU A 188 31.46 -6.60 8.24
C LEU A 188 31.83 -7.54 7.08
N ARG A 189 31.10 -7.48 5.98
CA ARG A 189 31.37 -8.25 4.77
C ARG A 189 32.33 -7.54 3.81
N GLY A 190 32.75 -6.31 4.11
CA GLY A 190 33.58 -5.51 3.22
C GLY A 190 32.86 -5.03 1.95
N LEU A 191 31.51 -4.90 1.99
CA LEU A 191 30.71 -4.49 0.84
C LEU A 191 30.39 -2.99 0.82
N VAL A 192 30.89 -2.23 1.81
CA VAL A 192 30.71 -0.78 1.92
C VAL A 192 32.04 -0.07 1.70
N TYR A 193 32.06 0.81 0.71
CA TYR A 193 33.20 1.70 0.47
C TYR A 193 32.88 3.11 0.95
N ARG A 194 33.78 3.71 1.74
CA ARG A 194 33.60 5.05 2.30
C ARG A 194 34.60 6.04 1.72
N VAL A 195 34.09 7.18 1.29
CA VAL A 195 34.85 8.33 0.82
C VAL A 195 34.57 9.50 1.75
N GLY A 196 35.55 9.91 2.52
CA GLY A 196 35.44 11.00 3.49
C GLY A 196 35.81 12.36 2.94
N ALA A 197 35.73 13.37 3.82
CA ALA A 197 36.14 14.74 3.50
C ALA A 197 37.61 14.80 3.04
N GLU A 198 38.49 14.04 3.69
CA GLU A 198 39.93 13.98 3.33
C GLU A 198 40.17 13.46 1.91
N ASP A 199 39.38 12.49 1.46
CA ASP A 199 39.47 11.93 0.10
C ASP A 199 38.93 12.89 -0.96
N LEU A 200 38.03 13.81 -0.57
CA LEU A 200 37.41 14.78 -1.45
C LEU A 200 38.17 16.10 -1.54
N ARG A 201 39.15 16.40 -0.65
CA ARG A 201 40.03 17.54 -0.75
C ARG A 201 40.87 17.48 -2.04
N PHE A 202 41.18 18.62 -2.61
CA PHE A 202 42.19 18.69 -3.67
C PHE A 202 43.55 18.37 -3.11
N THR A 203 44.30 17.54 -3.82
CA THR A 203 45.72 17.38 -3.53
C THR A 203 46.50 18.61 -4.04
N HIS A 204 47.75 18.75 -3.60
CA HIS A 204 48.59 19.86 -4.07
C HIS A 204 48.78 19.78 -5.59
N GLU A 205 48.95 18.60 -6.16
CA GLU A 205 49.12 18.39 -7.60
C GLU A 205 47.80 18.77 -8.35
N GLU A 206 46.63 18.38 -7.84
CA GLU A 206 45.35 18.74 -8.39
C GLU A 206 45.14 20.28 -8.33
N LEU A 207 45.61 20.97 -7.28
CA LEU A 207 45.57 22.42 -7.18
C LEU A 207 46.44 23.10 -8.24
N VAL A 208 47.66 22.59 -8.43
CA VAL A 208 48.57 23.11 -9.46
C VAL A 208 47.90 23.00 -10.83
N GLU A 209 47.36 21.83 -11.17
CA GLU A 209 46.68 21.62 -12.45
C GLU A 209 45.46 22.54 -12.62
N PHE A 210 44.72 22.78 -11.54
CA PHE A 210 43.47 23.55 -11.55
C PHE A 210 43.68 25.08 -11.62
N LEU A 211 44.76 25.62 -11.00
CA LEU A 211 44.99 27.04 -10.83
C LEU A 211 46.07 27.59 -11.76
N HIS A 212 46.99 26.76 -12.29
CA HIS A 212 48.02 27.17 -13.23
C HIS A 212 47.42 27.28 -14.67
N PRO A 213 47.79 28.26 -15.52
CA PRO A 213 48.83 29.31 -15.31
C PRO A 213 48.32 30.59 -14.64
N GLY A 214 47.09 30.61 -14.08
CA GLY A 214 46.54 31.83 -13.48
C GLY A 214 47.27 32.31 -12.24
N LEU A 215 47.82 31.41 -11.42
CA LEU A 215 48.62 31.72 -10.22
C LEU A 215 50.01 31.09 -10.32
N ASP A 216 50.99 31.71 -9.63
CA ASP A 216 52.33 31.15 -9.50
C ASP A 216 52.40 30.10 -8.38
N MET A 217 53.46 29.31 -8.33
CA MET A 217 53.65 28.21 -7.39
C MET A 217 53.64 28.62 -5.91
N ALA A 218 54.11 29.85 -5.60
CA ALA A 218 54.12 30.36 -4.23
C ALA A 218 52.68 30.74 -3.78
N GLN A 219 51.92 31.33 -4.68
CA GLN A 219 50.48 31.64 -4.47
C GLN A 219 49.64 30.36 -4.33
N ILE A 220 49.89 29.35 -5.17
CA ILE A 220 49.17 28.06 -5.10
C ILE A 220 49.46 27.37 -3.76
N ARG A 221 50.72 27.38 -3.30
CA ARG A 221 51.07 26.83 -2.00
C ARG A 221 50.30 27.53 -0.87
N LYS A 222 50.24 28.85 -0.90
CA LYS A 222 49.53 29.66 0.09
C LYS A 222 47.99 29.39 0.03
N VAL A 223 47.43 29.22 -1.15
CA VAL A 223 46.05 28.80 -1.34
C VAL A 223 45.80 27.42 -0.68
N PHE A 224 46.73 26.47 -0.88
CA PHE A 224 46.62 25.15 -0.27
C PHE A 224 46.67 25.22 1.25
N GLU A 225 47.60 25.99 1.80
CA GLU A 225 47.76 26.17 3.25
C GLU A 225 46.48 26.78 3.89
N LEU A 226 45.85 27.75 3.22
CA LEU A 226 44.66 28.44 3.73
C LEU A 226 43.37 27.66 3.54
N THR A 227 43.24 26.91 2.45
CA THR A 227 42.01 26.18 2.13
C THR A 227 42.08 24.71 2.51
N GLU A 228 43.28 24.20 2.82
CA GLU A 228 43.56 22.76 3.01
C GLU A 228 43.00 21.88 1.88
N GLY A 229 42.96 22.45 0.67
CA GLY A 229 42.39 21.79 -0.51
C GLY A 229 40.86 21.73 -0.52
N TRP A 230 40.14 22.52 0.29
CA TRP A 230 38.69 22.54 0.31
C TRP A 230 38.10 22.99 -1.05
N PRO A 231 37.36 22.12 -1.79
CA PRO A 231 37.04 22.37 -3.21
C PRO A 231 36.28 23.67 -3.47
N VAL A 232 35.25 23.99 -2.65
CA VAL A 232 34.49 25.22 -2.89
C VAL A 232 35.29 26.45 -2.62
N ALA A 233 36.15 26.46 -1.61
CA ALA A 233 37.01 27.59 -1.32
C ALA A 233 38.04 27.85 -2.46
N VAL A 234 38.63 26.78 -2.98
CA VAL A 234 39.53 26.84 -4.14
C VAL A 234 38.79 27.37 -5.38
N GLN A 235 37.58 26.92 -5.63
CA GLN A 235 36.75 27.36 -6.76
C GLN A 235 36.33 28.83 -6.65
N LEU A 236 35.96 29.28 -5.45
CA LEU A 236 35.65 30.68 -5.20
C LEU A 236 36.88 31.57 -5.39
N LEU A 237 38.04 31.15 -4.89
CA LEU A 237 39.32 31.84 -5.12
C LEU A 237 39.65 31.93 -6.62
N LYS A 238 39.49 30.86 -7.39
CA LYS A 238 39.66 30.86 -8.83
C LYS A 238 38.75 31.88 -9.52
N THR A 239 37.52 31.99 -9.07
CA THR A 239 36.53 32.93 -9.63
C THR A 239 36.87 34.37 -9.30
N ALA A 240 37.32 34.63 -8.07
CA ALA A 240 37.73 35.96 -7.62
C ALA A 240 39.09 36.45 -8.24
N THR A 241 39.91 35.52 -8.76
CA THR A 241 41.28 35.80 -9.23
C THR A 241 41.39 36.39 -10.65
N ARG A 242 40.40 37.08 -11.17
CA ARG A 242 40.49 37.74 -12.47
C ARG A 242 41.51 38.90 -12.53
N SER A 243 42.00 39.36 -11.35
CA SER A 243 43.14 40.29 -11.28
C SER A 243 44.17 39.84 -10.21
N ARG A 244 45.46 39.90 -10.51
CA ARG A 244 46.57 39.54 -9.59
C ARG A 244 46.52 40.31 -8.26
N GLN A 245 46.07 41.57 -8.29
CA GLN A 245 45.98 42.45 -7.11
C GLN A 245 44.86 41.98 -6.15
N ALA A 246 43.74 41.50 -6.68
CA ALA A 246 42.65 40.99 -5.91
C ALA A 246 43.03 39.71 -5.13
N VAL A 247 43.87 38.86 -5.73
CA VAL A 247 44.37 37.63 -5.08
C VAL A 247 45.19 37.92 -3.84
N ALA A 248 46.13 38.87 -3.91
CA ALA A 248 47.01 39.21 -2.79
C ALA A 248 46.20 39.79 -1.61
N ASN A 249 45.24 40.65 -1.90
CA ASN A 249 44.34 41.23 -0.89
C ASN A 249 43.42 40.17 -0.29
N LEU A 250 42.85 39.28 -1.13
CA LEU A 250 41.99 38.19 -0.68
C LEU A 250 42.74 37.20 0.23
N LEU A 251 43.98 36.82 -0.13
CA LEU A 251 44.80 35.92 0.67
C LEU A 251 45.24 36.54 2.01
N HIS A 252 45.39 37.87 2.06
CA HIS A 252 45.67 38.58 3.30
C HIS A 252 44.47 38.59 4.24
N ASN A 253 43.29 38.89 3.72
CA ASN A 253 42.06 38.99 4.48
C ASN A 253 41.54 37.60 4.99
N LEU A 254 41.77 36.54 4.19
CA LEU A 254 41.45 35.17 4.60
C LEU A 254 42.28 34.68 5.80
N THR A 255 43.49 35.24 5.99
CA THR A 255 44.32 34.88 7.14
C THR A 255 43.75 35.42 8.47
N GLU A 256 42.94 36.49 8.42
CA GLU A 256 42.30 37.13 9.56
C GLU A 256 40.86 36.58 9.86
N ALA A 257 40.18 35.92 8.91
CA ALA A 257 38.78 35.58 8.96
C ALA A 257 38.40 34.28 9.70
N GLY A 258 39.30 33.65 10.41
CA GLY A 258 39.17 32.52 11.34
C GLY A 258 37.82 31.79 11.40
N GLY A 259 37.53 30.83 10.50
CA GLY A 259 36.55 29.80 10.68
C GLY A 259 35.19 29.96 9.97
N LYS A 260 34.84 31.10 9.37
CA LYS A 260 33.61 31.32 8.58
C LYS A 260 33.94 31.61 7.10
N LEU A 261 34.80 30.81 6.53
CA LEU A 261 35.32 31.03 5.17
C LEU A 261 34.20 31.07 4.10
N ALA A 262 33.15 30.23 4.23
CA ALA A 262 32.07 30.20 3.27
C ALA A 262 31.22 31.47 3.31
N ASP A 263 30.93 31.97 4.49
CA ASP A 263 30.13 33.22 4.70
C ASP A 263 30.90 34.40 4.18
N TYR A 264 32.20 34.48 4.56
CA TYR A 264 33.11 35.54 4.11
C TYR A 264 33.26 35.55 2.59
N LEU A 265 33.47 34.40 1.96
CA LEU A 265 33.63 34.33 0.49
C LEU A 265 32.31 34.67 -0.22
N SER A 266 31.16 34.25 0.35
CA SER A 266 29.85 34.61 -0.16
C SER A 266 29.62 36.13 -0.06
N GLU A 267 29.98 36.76 1.06
CA GLU A 267 29.90 38.21 1.28
C GLU A 267 30.79 39.00 0.32
N GLN A 268 32.04 38.57 0.11
CA GLN A 268 32.94 39.21 -0.81
C GLN A 268 32.47 39.17 -2.26
N VAL A 269 32.03 37.98 -2.73
CA VAL A 269 31.48 37.83 -4.09
C VAL A 269 30.21 38.67 -4.26
N PHE A 270 29.34 38.64 -3.26
CA PHE A 270 28.08 39.40 -3.26
C PHE A 270 28.33 40.91 -3.22
N GLY A 271 29.35 41.38 -2.47
CA GLY A 271 29.76 42.78 -2.36
C GLY A 271 30.25 43.38 -3.66
N GLU A 272 30.90 42.62 -4.52
CA GLU A 272 31.44 43.08 -5.83
C GLU A 272 30.34 43.20 -6.92
N LEU A 273 29.11 42.63 -6.67
CA LEU A 273 28.04 42.67 -7.64
C LEU A 273 27.31 44.02 -7.65
N SER A 274 26.73 44.37 -8.79
CA SER A 274 25.86 45.55 -8.89
C SER A 274 24.62 45.39 -8.00
N GLU A 275 24.03 46.50 -7.55
CA GLU A 275 22.83 46.47 -6.73
C GLU A 275 21.67 45.72 -7.42
N GLU A 276 21.50 45.89 -8.73
CA GLU A 276 20.55 45.17 -9.56
C GLU A 276 20.75 43.64 -9.46
N THR A 277 22.01 43.21 -9.59
CA THR A 277 22.36 41.78 -9.54
C THR A 277 22.22 41.18 -8.15
N ARG A 278 22.57 41.97 -7.12
CA ARG A 278 22.38 41.56 -5.71
C ARG A 278 20.93 41.35 -5.39
N LYS A 279 20.06 42.29 -5.79
CA LYS A 279 18.61 42.17 -5.61
C LYS A 279 18.03 40.98 -6.37
N PHE A 280 18.49 40.78 -7.62
CA PHE A 280 18.10 39.61 -8.41
C PHE A 280 18.42 38.29 -7.72
N LEU A 281 19.66 38.13 -7.26
CA LEU A 281 20.12 36.93 -6.60
C LEU A 281 19.39 36.67 -5.27
N ALA A 282 19.17 37.74 -4.49
CA ALA A 282 18.39 37.66 -3.26
C ALA A 282 16.95 37.22 -3.54
N ASP A 283 16.30 37.81 -4.55
CA ASP A 283 14.93 37.48 -4.92
C ASP A 283 14.74 36.01 -5.35
N ILE A 284 15.68 35.46 -6.12
CA ILE A 284 15.59 34.06 -6.58
C ILE A 284 16.08 33.03 -5.54
N SER A 285 16.67 33.46 -4.43
CA SER A 285 17.19 32.58 -3.39
C SER A 285 16.09 31.77 -2.67
N ILE A 286 14.83 32.23 -2.74
CA ILE A 286 13.69 31.58 -2.12
C ILE A 286 13.33 30.24 -2.76
N VAL A 287 13.83 29.96 -3.98
CA VAL A 287 13.59 28.71 -4.72
C VAL A 287 14.90 27.95 -4.91
N ASP A 288 14.82 26.61 -4.96
CA ASP A 288 15.98 25.76 -5.16
C ASP A 288 16.41 25.70 -6.64
N ARG A 289 15.44 25.75 -7.53
CA ARG A 289 15.63 25.73 -8.98
C ARG A 289 14.85 26.87 -9.59
N VAL A 290 15.46 27.57 -10.51
CA VAL A 290 14.88 28.75 -11.14
C VAL A 290 15.14 28.74 -12.64
N ASP A 291 14.12 29.10 -13.40
CA ASP A 291 14.20 29.44 -14.82
C ASP A 291 13.84 30.92 -15.01
N PRO A 292 14.13 31.54 -16.18
CA PRO A 292 13.84 32.95 -16.42
C PRO A 292 12.37 33.31 -16.23
N ASN A 293 11.44 32.41 -16.63
CA ASN A 293 10.01 32.69 -16.51
C ASN A 293 9.56 32.73 -15.05
N LEU A 294 10.07 31.78 -14.20
CA LEU A 294 9.83 31.84 -12.77
C LEU A 294 10.43 33.09 -12.14
N ALA A 295 11.68 33.43 -12.50
CA ALA A 295 12.36 34.61 -11.97
C ALA A 295 11.63 35.90 -12.38
N ASP A 296 11.22 36.03 -13.63
CA ASP A 296 10.42 37.17 -14.12
C ASP A 296 9.08 37.27 -13.40
N PHE A 297 8.38 36.12 -13.21
CA PHE A 297 7.14 36.07 -12.46
C PHE A 297 7.35 36.51 -11.00
N LEU A 298 8.39 36.05 -10.32
CA LEU A 298 8.68 36.41 -8.93
C LEU A 298 8.96 37.90 -8.77
N ARG A 299 9.75 38.46 -9.68
CA ARG A 299 10.24 39.83 -9.64
C ARG A 299 9.32 40.86 -10.28
N GLU A 300 8.31 40.42 -11.04
CA GLU A 300 7.45 41.29 -11.88
C GLU A 300 8.27 42.07 -12.93
N SER A 301 9.16 41.37 -13.62
CA SER A 301 10.08 41.88 -14.61
C SER A 301 10.14 40.93 -15.82
N ASP A 302 10.87 41.32 -16.86
CA ASP A 302 11.10 40.51 -18.08
C ASP A 302 12.58 40.41 -18.45
N ASP A 303 13.49 40.77 -17.53
CA ASP A 303 14.92 40.92 -17.74
C ASP A 303 15.76 39.77 -17.19
N SER A 304 15.13 38.75 -16.56
CA SER A 304 15.87 37.70 -15.83
C SER A 304 16.79 36.88 -16.74
N ALA A 305 16.41 36.62 -17.99
CA ALA A 305 17.28 35.95 -18.95
C ALA A 305 18.60 36.70 -19.17
N THR A 306 18.53 38.02 -19.27
CA THR A 306 19.69 38.90 -19.41
C THR A 306 20.58 38.90 -18.16
N LEU A 307 19.96 38.90 -16.98
CA LEU A 307 20.64 38.83 -15.70
C LEU A 307 21.35 37.48 -15.51
N PHE A 308 20.72 36.35 -15.86
CA PHE A 308 21.40 35.06 -15.87
C PHE A 308 22.60 35.04 -16.84
N TYR A 309 22.47 35.68 -18.00
CA TYR A 309 23.59 35.79 -18.93
C TYR A 309 24.77 36.61 -18.32
N LYS A 310 24.49 37.71 -17.63
CA LYS A 310 25.50 38.50 -16.92
C LYS A 310 26.21 37.69 -15.82
N LEU A 311 25.52 36.74 -15.20
CA LEU A 311 26.00 35.91 -14.09
C LEU A 311 26.80 34.67 -14.51
N ARG A 312 26.97 34.42 -15.79
CA ARG A 312 27.76 33.25 -16.28
C ARG A 312 29.19 33.15 -15.73
N HIS A 313 29.74 34.24 -15.27
CA HIS A 313 31.07 34.26 -14.65
C HIS A 313 31.06 33.75 -13.20
N LEU A 314 29.88 33.62 -12.56
CA LEU A 314 29.69 33.05 -11.22
C LEU A 314 29.33 31.57 -11.26
N ASP A 315 29.80 30.88 -12.28
CA ASP A 315 29.45 29.47 -12.52
C ASP A 315 29.69 28.54 -11.32
N ALA A 316 30.58 28.87 -10.39
CA ALA A 316 30.80 28.13 -9.14
C ALA A 316 29.60 28.20 -8.20
N LEU A 317 28.88 29.31 -8.25
CA LEU A 317 27.78 29.62 -7.35
C LEU A 317 26.41 29.46 -8.00
N ILE A 318 26.33 29.50 -9.34
CA ILE A 318 25.10 29.42 -10.11
C ILE A 318 25.29 28.41 -11.24
N THR A 319 24.81 27.18 -11.04
CA THR A 319 25.07 26.07 -11.95
C THR A 319 23.87 25.86 -12.88
N PRO A 320 24.04 25.81 -14.22
CA PRO A 320 22.99 25.44 -15.14
C PRO A 320 22.65 23.95 -14.96
N LEU A 321 21.35 23.62 -15.02
CA LEU A 321 20.85 22.27 -14.83
C LEU A 321 20.59 21.51 -16.15
N ASP A 322 20.52 22.22 -17.26
CA ASP A 322 20.29 21.66 -18.61
C ASP A 322 21.23 22.22 -19.67
N GLY A 323 21.45 21.47 -20.76
CA GLY A 323 22.35 21.87 -21.87
C GLY A 323 21.90 23.10 -22.63
N ALA A 324 20.60 23.43 -22.58
CA ALA A 324 20.05 24.63 -23.19
C ALA A 324 20.13 25.85 -22.26
N GLN A 325 20.68 25.71 -21.07
CA GLN A 325 20.77 26.74 -20.02
C GLN A 325 19.41 27.42 -19.76
N ARG A 326 18.34 26.63 -19.67
CA ARG A 326 16.98 27.10 -19.40
C ARG A 326 16.63 27.11 -17.93
N SER A 327 17.40 26.40 -17.09
CA SER A 327 17.19 26.34 -15.65
C SER A 327 18.52 26.36 -14.90
N TRP A 328 18.52 26.97 -13.72
CA TRP A 328 19.70 27.17 -12.87
C TRP A 328 19.43 26.75 -11.43
N ARG A 329 20.50 26.40 -10.74
CA ARG A 329 20.52 26.13 -9.31
C ARG A 329 21.59 26.98 -8.65
N LEU A 330 21.25 27.69 -7.57
CA LEU A 330 22.20 28.35 -6.72
C LEU A 330 22.97 27.30 -5.89
N HIS A 331 24.28 27.51 -5.69
CA HIS A 331 25.02 26.68 -4.74
C HIS A 331 24.36 26.76 -3.35
N PRO A 332 24.16 25.66 -2.63
CA PRO A 332 23.39 25.65 -1.40
C PRO A 332 23.88 26.67 -0.35
N LEU A 333 25.18 26.75 -0.09
CA LEU A 333 25.71 27.72 0.88
C LEU A 333 25.48 29.16 0.45
N PHE A 334 25.64 29.46 -0.85
CA PHE A 334 25.41 30.79 -1.38
C PHE A 334 23.92 31.17 -1.34
N ARG A 335 23.04 30.22 -1.65
CA ARG A 335 21.59 30.39 -1.54
C ARG A 335 21.16 30.70 -0.10
N GLU A 336 21.71 29.97 0.87
CA GLU A 336 21.43 30.17 2.30
C GLU A 336 21.85 31.58 2.75
N TYR A 337 23.05 32.01 2.39
CA TYR A 337 23.53 33.37 2.64
C TYR A 337 22.62 34.44 2.02
N LEU A 338 22.22 34.27 0.74
CA LEU A 338 21.35 35.22 0.03
C LEU A 338 19.95 35.26 0.64
N TYR A 339 19.43 34.14 1.09
CA TYR A 339 18.11 34.05 1.73
C TYR A 339 18.13 34.71 3.11
N GLU A 340 19.19 34.51 3.89
CA GLU A 340 19.36 35.23 5.14
C GLU A 340 19.50 36.74 4.92
N TYR A 341 20.28 37.14 3.94
CA TYR A 341 20.41 38.55 3.54
C TYR A 341 19.05 39.16 3.17
N LEU A 342 18.24 38.48 2.34
CA LEU A 342 16.90 38.92 1.96
C LEU A 342 15.99 39.10 3.20
N ASN A 343 15.99 38.14 4.10
CA ASN A 343 15.15 38.21 5.30
C ASN A 343 15.56 39.32 6.28
N LEU A 344 16.85 39.61 6.36
CA LEU A 344 17.37 40.69 7.22
C LEU A 344 17.16 42.07 6.58
N ALA A 345 17.33 42.16 5.27
CA ALA A 345 17.23 43.45 4.55
C ALA A 345 15.77 43.84 4.26
N ASP A 346 14.92 42.92 3.87
CA ASP A 346 13.52 43.16 3.48
C ASP A 346 12.65 41.90 3.67
N ARG A 347 12.20 41.67 4.89
CA ARG A 347 11.32 40.54 5.25
C ARG A 347 9.97 40.60 4.53
N GLU A 348 9.40 41.78 4.31
CA GLU A 348 8.12 41.89 3.62
C GLU A 348 8.24 41.45 2.16
N ARG A 349 9.34 41.77 1.52
CA ARG A 349 9.66 41.32 0.17
C ARG A 349 9.83 39.78 0.14
N ALA A 350 10.51 39.18 1.10
CA ALA A 350 10.64 37.74 1.20
C ALA A 350 9.25 37.06 1.27
N VAL A 351 8.37 37.56 2.12
CA VAL A 351 6.98 37.09 2.23
C VAL A 351 6.23 37.26 0.91
N HIS A 352 6.37 38.38 0.26
CA HIS A 352 5.74 38.65 -1.04
C HIS A 352 6.22 37.69 -2.13
N LEU A 353 7.52 37.47 -2.23
CA LEU A 353 8.13 36.54 -3.18
C LEU A 353 7.65 35.10 -2.92
N HIS A 354 7.59 34.66 -1.66
CA HIS A 354 7.06 33.35 -1.32
C HIS A 354 5.58 33.18 -1.72
N ARG A 355 4.72 34.17 -1.51
CA ARG A 355 3.33 34.13 -1.98
C ARG A 355 3.23 34.05 -3.50
N ARG A 356 4.10 34.73 -4.21
CA ARG A 356 4.17 34.65 -5.68
C ARG A 356 4.63 33.26 -6.14
N ALA A 357 5.71 32.73 -5.54
CA ALA A 357 6.18 31.38 -5.81
C ALA A 357 5.05 30.34 -5.56
N ALA A 358 4.31 30.51 -4.47
CA ALA A 358 3.18 29.64 -4.15
C ALA A 358 2.12 29.62 -5.27
N ARG A 359 1.75 30.79 -5.80
CA ARG A 359 0.80 30.89 -6.93
C ARG A 359 1.37 30.25 -8.18
N TRP A 360 2.63 30.55 -8.53
CA TRP A 360 3.30 29.96 -9.69
C TRP A 360 3.28 28.44 -9.70
N PHE A 361 3.60 27.84 -8.56
CA PHE A 361 3.61 26.39 -8.40
C PHE A 361 2.19 25.82 -8.38
N GLY A 362 1.23 26.52 -7.76
CA GLY A 362 -0.18 26.13 -7.73
C GLY A 362 -0.80 26.06 -9.12
N ASP A 363 -0.59 27.09 -9.95
CA ASP A 363 -1.10 27.18 -11.33
C ASP A 363 -0.55 26.05 -12.24
N ARG A 364 0.59 25.46 -11.85
CA ARG A 364 1.25 24.36 -12.55
C ARG A 364 1.02 22.99 -11.90
N GLY A 365 0.05 22.89 -11.01
CA GLY A 365 -0.34 21.64 -10.36
C GLY A 365 0.66 21.12 -9.31
N ARG A 366 1.73 21.88 -8.99
CA ARG A 366 2.75 21.49 -8.01
C ARG A 366 2.31 21.82 -6.58
N LEU A 367 1.31 21.09 -6.08
CA LEU A 367 0.63 21.37 -4.83
C LEU A 367 1.59 21.51 -3.63
N VAL A 368 2.49 20.57 -3.43
CA VAL A 368 3.39 20.54 -2.26
C VAL A 368 4.32 21.78 -2.25
N HIS A 369 4.87 22.16 -3.40
CA HIS A 369 5.68 23.37 -3.53
C HIS A 369 4.87 24.62 -3.23
N SER A 370 3.65 24.70 -3.78
CA SER A 370 2.74 25.81 -3.52
C SER A 370 2.47 26.00 -2.03
N VAL A 371 2.07 24.92 -1.34
CA VAL A 371 1.76 24.95 0.10
C VAL A 371 3.02 25.29 0.91
N ARG A 372 4.18 24.72 0.57
CA ARG A 372 5.44 25.04 1.24
C ARG A 372 5.76 26.53 1.21
N HIS A 373 5.63 27.16 0.04
CA HIS A 373 5.88 28.59 -0.10
C HIS A 373 4.86 29.43 0.66
N TYR A 374 3.57 29.04 0.71
CA TYR A 374 2.60 29.73 1.58
C TYR A 374 3.00 29.62 3.06
N VAL A 375 3.41 28.43 3.52
CA VAL A 375 3.88 28.23 4.90
C VAL A 375 5.14 29.06 5.18
N SER A 376 6.10 29.13 4.25
CA SER A 376 7.28 29.99 4.37
C SER A 376 6.92 31.48 4.42
N ALA A 377 5.82 31.88 3.80
CA ALA A 377 5.24 33.22 3.92
C ALA A 377 4.45 33.44 5.22
N ASN A 378 4.42 32.48 6.14
CA ASN A 378 3.57 32.46 7.34
C ASN A 378 2.06 32.60 7.00
N ASP A 379 1.64 32.06 5.85
CA ASP A 379 0.28 32.14 5.31
C ASP A 379 -0.36 30.76 5.27
N GLN A 380 -0.72 30.23 6.45
CA GLN A 380 -1.35 28.92 6.61
C GLN A 380 -2.69 28.86 5.85
N LEU A 381 -3.45 29.96 5.85
CA LEU A 381 -4.74 30.03 5.14
C LEU A 381 -4.57 29.98 3.62
N GLY A 382 -3.56 30.64 3.08
CA GLY A 382 -3.22 30.55 1.65
C GLY A 382 -2.82 29.13 1.26
N GLY A 383 -2.05 28.44 2.11
CA GLY A 383 -1.69 27.04 1.91
C GLY A 383 -2.91 26.11 1.93
N ALA A 384 -3.83 26.31 2.87
CA ALA A 384 -5.09 25.57 2.94
C ALA A 384 -5.95 25.79 1.70
N GLN A 385 -6.11 27.04 1.26
CA GLN A 385 -6.87 27.39 0.06
C GLN A 385 -6.26 26.77 -1.21
N ALA A 386 -4.92 26.67 -1.29
CA ALA A 386 -4.25 26.01 -2.41
C ALA A 386 -4.62 24.52 -2.50
N ILE A 387 -4.74 23.83 -1.37
CA ILE A 387 -5.19 22.43 -1.34
C ILE A 387 -6.65 22.33 -1.82
N GLU A 388 -7.54 23.20 -1.31
CA GLU A 388 -8.95 23.19 -1.72
C GLU A 388 -9.12 23.51 -3.21
N ASN A 389 -8.41 24.48 -3.73
CA ASN A 389 -8.47 24.89 -5.14
C ASN A 389 -7.84 23.85 -6.09
N SER A 390 -7.00 22.94 -5.56
CA SER A 390 -6.34 21.92 -6.38
C SER A 390 -7.28 20.83 -6.92
N GLY A 391 -8.58 20.88 -6.61
CA GLY A 391 -9.58 19.88 -7.01
C GLY A 391 -10.15 19.06 -5.86
N GLY A 392 -9.84 19.41 -4.62
CA GLY A 392 -10.43 18.84 -3.41
C GLY A 392 -10.18 17.35 -3.23
N LEU A 393 -11.05 16.71 -2.45
CA LEU A 393 -10.96 15.30 -2.09
C LEU A 393 -10.85 14.38 -3.30
N MET A 394 -11.59 14.67 -4.40
CA MET A 394 -11.72 13.76 -5.53
C MET A 394 -10.45 13.61 -6.39
N ARG A 395 -9.51 14.54 -6.30
CA ARG A 395 -8.24 14.49 -7.04
C ARG A 395 -7.38 13.27 -6.66
N TRP A 396 -7.58 12.69 -5.47
CA TRP A 396 -6.86 11.48 -5.07
C TRP A 396 -7.06 10.29 -6.01
N LEU A 397 -8.18 10.25 -6.74
CA LEU A 397 -8.46 9.18 -7.70
C LEU A 397 -7.54 9.23 -8.93
N SER A 398 -7.05 10.40 -9.30
CA SER A 398 -6.14 10.61 -10.44
C SER A 398 -4.68 10.70 -10.05
N GLU A 399 -4.36 11.30 -8.90
CA GLU A 399 -2.99 11.63 -8.51
C GLU A 399 -2.48 10.85 -7.26
N GLY A 400 -3.38 10.08 -6.62
CA GLY A 400 -3.07 9.39 -5.37
C GLY A 400 -3.11 10.32 -4.14
N LEU A 401 -2.82 9.76 -2.97
CA LEU A 401 -2.88 10.47 -1.69
C LEU A 401 -1.59 11.20 -1.31
N THR A 402 -0.50 10.86 -1.97
CA THR A 402 0.84 11.34 -1.66
C THR A 402 0.95 12.87 -1.64
N PRO A 403 0.52 13.61 -2.68
CA PRO A 403 0.61 15.07 -2.68
C PRO A 403 -0.20 15.70 -1.54
N PHE A 404 -1.37 15.13 -1.23
CA PHE A 404 -2.23 15.64 -0.15
C PHE A 404 -1.64 15.39 1.23
N ARG A 405 -1.06 14.20 1.46
CA ARG A 405 -0.42 13.89 2.73
C ARG A 405 0.77 14.79 3.00
N SER A 406 1.62 15.00 1.99
CA SER A 406 2.77 15.91 2.08
C SER A 406 2.34 17.34 2.28
N ALA A 407 1.35 17.82 1.52
CA ALA A 407 0.82 19.18 1.65
C ALA A 407 0.16 19.44 3.01
N LEU A 408 -0.71 18.53 3.48
CA LEU A 408 -1.33 18.64 4.81
C LEU A 408 -0.31 18.52 5.95
N GLY A 409 0.78 17.77 5.76
CA GLY A 409 1.86 17.67 6.74
C GLY A 409 2.64 18.96 6.95
N LEU A 410 2.56 19.92 6.01
CA LEU A 410 3.18 21.24 6.13
C LEU A 410 2.31 22.24 6.90
N LEU A 411 0.99 22.02 6.96
CA LEU A 411 0.05 22.89 7.66
C LEU A 411 -0.04 22.55 9.15
N ASP A 412 -0.35 23.55 9.97
CA ASP A 412 -0.64 23.32 11.37
C ASP A 412 -1.97 22.59 11.58
N ARG A 413 -2.12 21.94 12.74
CA ARG A 413 -3.30 21.13 13.05
C ARG A 413 -4.58 21.97 13.13
N GLU A 414 -4.50 23.19 13.59
CA GLU A 414 -5.63 24.10 13.78
C GLU A 414 -6.21 24.48 12.42
N THR A 415 -5.37 24.89 11.46
CA THR A 415 -5.77 25.18 10.09
C THR A 415 -6.45 23.99 9.43
N VAL A 416 -5.87 22.77 9.60
CA VAL A 416 -6.46 21.56 9.00
C VAL A 416 -7.82 21.22 9.61
N HIS A 417 -8.02 21.39 10.93
CA HIS A 417 -9.30 21.07 11.60
C HIS A 417 -10.36 22.12 11.38
N SER A 418 -9.99 23.39 11.24
CA SER A 418 -10.95 24.48 11.04
C SER A 418 -11.57 24.52 9.64
N ARG A 419 -10.97 23.78 8.68
CA ARG A 419 -11.44 23.76 7.30
C ARG A 419 -12.06 22.40 6.92
N PRO A 420 -13.37 22.36 6.62
CA PRO A 420 -14.09 21.10 6.39
C PRO A 420 -13.47 20.21 5.32
N ARG A 421 -13.06 20.76 4.17
CA ARG A 421 -12.47 19.99 3.07
C ARG A 421 -11.11 19.38 3.43
N LEU A 422 -10.29 20.12 4.18
CA LEU A 422 -9.00 19.59 4.65
C LEU A 422 -9.22 18.48 5.69
N ALA A 423 -10.20 18.65 6.57
CA ALA A 423 -10.58 17.61 7.54
C ALA A 423 -11.07 16.33 6.83
N LEU A 424 -11.86 16.44 5.74
CA LEU A 424 -12.30 15.29 4.93
C LEU A 424 -11.11 14.59 4.25
N ILE A 425 -10.16 15.35 3.69
CA ILE A 425 -8.93 14.76 3.12
C ILE A 425 -8.12 14.07 4.22
N ARG A 426 -8.05 14.64 5.43
CA ARG A 426 -7.42 14.00 6.59
C ARG A 426 -8.13 12.71 6.98
N CYS A 427 -9.46 12.67 6.98
CA CYS A 427 -10.25 11.46 7.21
C CYS A 427 -9.88 10.37 6.18
N LEU A 428 -9.81 10.73 4.90
CA LEU A 428 -9.42 9.79 3.86
C LEU A 428 -8.01 9.21 4.09
N ILE A 429 -7.03 10.06 4.41
CA ILE A 429 -5.66 9.62 4.72
C ILE A 429 -5.65 8.67 5.92
N LEU A 430 -6.38 8.98 6.99
CA LEU A 430 -6.50 8.13 8.18
C LEU A 430 -7.10 6.77 7.84
N MET A 431 -8.18 6.73 7.06
CA MET A 431 -8.80 5.48 6.61
C MET A 431 -7.82 4.64 5.80
N LYS A 432 -7.15 5.28 4.83
CA LYS A 432 -6.20 4.60 3.93
C LYS A 432 -4.90 4.16 4.63
N THR A 433 -4.62 4.66 5.82
CA THR A 433 -3.52 4.20 6.69
C THR A 433 -3.97 3.24 7.78
N GLY A 434 -5.24 2.76 7.72
CA GLY A 434 -5.80 1.78 8.65
C GLY A 434 -6.20 2.35 10.00
N ARG A 435 -6.34 3.68 10.12
CA ARG A 435 -6.77 4.41 11.34
C ARG A 435 -8.24 4.83 11.22
N SER A 436 -9.10 3.93 10.75
CA SER A 436 -10.52 4.20 10.45
C SER A 436 -11.32 4.71 11.66
N HIS A 437 -10.99 4.24 12.88
CA HIS A 437 -11.64 4.75 14.09
C HIS A 437 -11.33 6.22 14.38
N GLU A 438 -10.10 6.66 14.13
CA GLU A 438 -9.73 8.08 14.26
C GLU A 438 -10.36 8.93 13.16
N ALA A 439 -10.44 8.39 11.95
CA ALA A 439 -11.15 9.05 10.84
C ALA A 439 -12.62 9.26 11.18
N LYS A 440 -13.28 8.25 11.77
CA LYS A 440 -14.68 8.33 12.19
C LYS A 440 -14.89 9.41 13.23
N ARG A 441 -14.07 9.46 14.28
CA ARG A 441 -14.15 10.53 15.31
C ARG A 441 -13.94 11.92 14.73
N LEU A 442 -12.98 12.05 13.81
CA LEU A 442 -12.73 13.33 13.14
C LEU A 442 -13.93 13.74 12.28
N TYR A 443 -14.52 12.80 11.56
CA TYR A 443 -15.72 13.04 10.74
C TYR A 443 -16.94 13.43 11.60
N GLU A 444 -17.20 12.70 12.68
CA GLU A 444 -18.29 13.01 13.63
C GLU A 444 -18.12 14.43 14.22
N SER A 445 -16.91 14.75 14.70
CA SER A 445 -16.59 16.10 15.20
C SER A 445 -16.75 17.20 14.14
N LEU A 446 -16.45 16.88 12.87
CA LEU A 446 -16.65 17.79 11.76
C LEU A 446 -18.15 18.07 11.52
N VAL A 447 -18.96 17.00 11.48
CA VAL A 447 -20.42 17.10 11.26
C VAL A 447 -21.09 17.91 12.37
N ASP A 448 -20.73 17.66 13.64
CA ASP A 448 -21.25 18.37 14.80
C ASP A 448 -20.88 19.88 14.81
N GLY A 449 -19.73 20.22 14.22
CA GLY A 449 -19.24 21.61 14.15
C GLY A 449 -19.70 22.42 12.93
N LEU A 450 -20.33 21.75 11.96
CA LEU A 450 -20.75 22.45 10.72
C LEU A 450 -22.04 23.24 10.94
N PRO A 451 -22.10 24.52 10.45
CA PRO A 451 -23.35 25.25 10.44
C PRO A 451 -24.38 24.62 9.50
N GLU A 452 -25.66 24.69 9.83
CA GLU A 452 -26.75 24.09 9.02
C GLU A 452 -26.72 24.53 7.54
N THR A 453 -26.15 25.69 7.24
CA THR A 453 -25.99 26.23 5.89
C THR A 453 -24.85 25.55 5.09
N ALA A 454 -23.91 24.84 5.73
CA ALA A 454 -22.79 24.18 5.04
C ALA A 454 -23.26 23.03 4.13
N GLY A 455 -24.37 22.37 4.47
CA GLY A 455 -25.01 21.36 3.63
C GLY A 455 -25.62 21.90 2.32
N SER A 456 -25.72 23.23 2.15
CA SER A 456 -26.22 23.84 0.93
C SER A 456 -25.18 23.92 -0.19
N GLU A 457 -23.90 23.78 0.12
CA GLU A 457 -22.82 23.64 -0.88
C GLU A 457 -22.77 22.23 -1.43
N ARG A 458 -23.37 22.00 -2.60
CA ARG A 458 -23.48 20.66 -3.24
C ARG A 458 -22.16 19.89 -3.32
N SER A 459 -21.06 20.58 -3.54
CA SER A 459 -19.72 19.97 -3.66
C SER A 459 -19.23 19.42 -2.31
N LEU A 460 -19.35 20.18 -1.23
CA LEU A 460 -18.94 19.75 0.12
C LEU A 460 -19.83 18.60 0.61
N ALA A 461 -21.14 18.70 0.42
CA ALA A 461 -22.09 17.64 0.78
C ALA A 461 -21.73 16.32 0.09
N TYR A 462 -21.32 16.37 -1.17
CA TYR A 462 -20.88 15.19 -1.90
C TYR A 462 -19.58 14.61 -1.33
N GLU A 463 -18.56 15.45 -1.06
CA GLU A 463 -17.30 15.01 -0.45
C GLU A 463 -17.53 14.35 0.93
N MET A 464 -18.47 14.89 1.72
CA MET A 464 -18.90 14.28 2.98
C MET A 464 -19.54 12.92 2.76
N MET A 465 -20.43 12.76 1.78
CA MET A 465 -21.05 11.47 1.46
C MET A 465 -20.02 10.44 0.97
N VAL A 466 -18.99 10.86 0.26
CA VAL A 466 -17.88 9.97 -0.13
C VAL A 466 -17.15 9.43 1.11
N ILE A 467 -16.79 10.30 2.05
CA ILE A 467 -16.11 9.88 3.29
C ILE A 467 -17.02 8.99 4.13
N GLU A 468 -18.29 9.35 4.29
CA GLU A 468 -19.26 8.54 5.02
C GLU A 468 -19.46 7.17 4.39
N SER A 469 -19.53 7.11 3.06
CA SER A 469 -19.62 5.85 2.30
C SER A 469 -18.41 4.95 2.54
N LEU A 470 -17.21 5.53 2.58
CA LEU A 470 -15.98 4.78 2.89
C LEU A 470 -15.98 4.30 4.35
N LEU A 471 -16.41 5.12 5.31
CA LEU A 471 -16.55 4.70 6.71
C LEU A 471 -17.50 3.51 6.85
N TYR A 472 -18.65 3.52 6.14
CA TYR A 472 -19.57 2.37 6.10
C TYR A 472 -18.92 1.15 5.45
N ALA A 473 -18.16 1.31 4.39
CA ALA A 473 -17.47 0.18 3.73
C ALA A 473 -16.46 -0.50 4.66
N TYR A 474 -15.78 0.27 5.53
CA TYR A 474 -14.80 -0.28 6.48
C TYR A 474 -15.44 -0.94 7.69
N ASP A 475 -16.45 -0.33 8.32
CA ASP A 475 -17.07 -0.85 9.56
C ASP A 475 -18.36 -1.67 9.30
N ALA A 476 -18.93 -1.56 8.12
CA ALA A 476 -20.14 -2.25 7.67
C ALA A 476 -21.38 -2.07 8.58
N ARG A 477 -21.45 -0.98 9.36
CA ARG A 477 -22.50 -0.70 10.34
C ARG A 477 -23.25 0.59 10.07
N GLY A 478 -24.55 0.57 10.40
CA GLY A 478 -25.39 1.78 10.42
C GLY A 478 -25.86 2.24 9.05
N LEU A 479 -25.58 1.50 7.99
CA LEU A 479 -25.97 1.87 6.64
C LEU A 479 -27.51 1.78 6.49
N SER A 480 -28.11 2.92 6.11
CA SER A 480 -29.57 3.01 5.89
C SER A 480 -29.91 3.01 4.40
N ASN A 481 -31.12 2.54 4.06
CA ASN A 481 -31.59 2.63 2.68
C ASN A 481 -31.79 4.10 2.23
N ASP A 482 -32.14 4.99 3.15
CA ASP A 482 -32.23 6.44 2.89
C ASP A 482 -30.90 7.02 2.45
N PHE A 483 -29.80 6.62 3.13
CA PHE A 483 -28.44 7.04 2.71
C PHE A 483 -28.09 6.51 1.31
N LEU A 484 -28.42 5.25 1.01
CA LEU A 484 -28.19 4.69 -0.32
C LEU A 484 -28.95 5.43 -1.42
N CYS A 485 -30.20 5.82 -1.16
CA CYS A 485 -30.99 6.61 -2.09
C CYS A 485 -30.38 8.02 -2.30
N LYS A 486 -30.01 8.70 -1.22
CA LYS A 486 -29.35 10.01 -1.30
C LYS A 486 -28.03 9.94 -2.06
N LEU A 487 -27.24 8.88 -1.83
CA LEU A 487 -25.99 8.65 -2.55
C LEU A 487 -26.25 8.41 -4.05
N GLU A 488 -27.27 7.67 -4.42
CA GLU A 488 -27.64 7.46 -5.84
C GLU A 488 -28.09 8.75 -6.50
N GLU A 489 -28.90 9.56 -5.81
CA GLU A 489 -29.39 10.88 -6.27
C GLU A 489 -28.25 11.90 -6.40
N SER A 490 -27.22 11.79 -5.57
CA SER A 490 -26.09 12.72 -5.59
C SER A 490 -25.28 12.68 -6.89
N ARG A 491 -25.57 11.74 -7.79
CA ARG A 491 -24.97 11.63 -9.13
C ARG A 491 -25.00 12.95 -9.91
N GLU A 492 -26.01 13.77 -9.72
CA GLU A 492 -26.15 15.08 -10.39
C GLU A 492 -25.15 16.13 -9.90
N ALA A 493 -24.54 15.92 -8.75
CA ALA A 493 -23.53 16.82 -8.16
C ALA A 493 -22.12 16.68 -8.79
N PHE A 494 -21.94 15.69 -9.69
CA PHE A 494 -20.65 15.48 -10.34
C PHE A 494 -20.32 16.54 -11.40
N PRO A 495 -19.03 16.90 -11.55
CA PRO A 495 -18.54 17.48 -12.79
C PRO A 495 -18.81 16.47 -13.92
N GLN A 496 -19.79 16.74 -14.74
CA GLN A 496 -20.48 15.80 -15.65
C GLN A 496 -19.61 15.08 -16.72
N LYS A 497 -18.29 15.14 -16.68
CA LYS A 497 -17.43 14.63 -17.77
C LYS A 497 -16.17 13.89 -17.31
N GLN A 498 -16.09 13.43 -16.07
CA GLN A 498 -14.90 12.66 -15.66
C GLN A 498 -15.26 11.21 -15.37
N PRO A 499 -15.02 10.29 -16.33
CA PRO A 499 -15.38 8.88 -16.21
C PRO A 499 -14.81 8.18 -14.96
N ILE A 500 -13.63 8.61 -14.49
CA ILE A 500 -13.00 8.05 -13.30
C ILE A 500 -13.83 8.30 -12.01
N PHE A 501 -14.45 9.46 -11.88
CA PHE A 501 -15.30 9.79 -10.73
C PHE A 501 -16.60 9.01 -10.78
N GLN A 502 -17.21 8.88 -11.96
CA GLN A 502 -18.39 8.05 -12.16
C GLN A 502 -18.09 6.57 -11.82
N GLY A 503 -16.96 6.04 -12.29
CA GLY A 503 -16.51 4.70 -11.98
C GLY A 503 -16.36 4.46 -10.48
N HIS A 504 -15.74 5.41 -9.77
CA HIS A 504 -15.62 5.34 -8.31
C HIS A 504 -16.99 5.38 -7.61
N HIS A 505 -17.86 6.32 -7.98
CA HIS A 505 -19.20 6.43 -7.40
C HIS A 505 -20.01 5.13 -7.57
N TYR A 506 -20.05 4.57 -8.78
CA TYR A 506 -20.71 3.30 -9.03
C TYR A 506 -20.05 2.14 -8.27
N THR A 507 -18.73 2.17 -8.04
CA THR A 507 -18.06 1.17 -7.21
C THR A 507 -18.51 1.27 -5.75
N VAL A 508 -18.63 2.47 -5.21
CA VAL A 508 -19.15 2.70 -3.86
C VAL A 508 -20.60 2.22 -3.77
N LEU A 509 -21.47 2.59 -4.71
CA LEU A 509 -22.84 2.11 -4.76
C LEU A 509 -22.91 0.57 -4.88
N CYS A 510 -22.06 -0.03 -5.70
CA CYS A 510 -21.96 -1.48 -5.84
C CYS A 510 -21.58 -2.14 -4.50
N GLY A 511 -20.52 -1.67 -3.85
CA GLY A 511 -20.03 -2.20 -2.58
C GLY A 511 -21.05 -2.07 -1.45
N LEU A 512 -21.63 -0.88 -1.26
CA LEU A 512 -22.60 -0.62 -0.18
C LEU A 512 -23.91 -1.40 -0.39
N ASN A 513 -24.46 -1.43 -1.62
CA ASN A 513 -25.63 -2.25 -1.92
C ASN A 513 -25.33 -3.74 -1.72
N SER A 514 -24.12 -4.20 -2.07
CA SER A 514 -23.68 -5.57 -1.79
C SER A 514 -23.64 -5.86 -0.29
N SER A 515 -23.13 -4.94 0.53
CA SER A 515 -23.07 -5.09 1.99
C SER A 515 -24.47 -5.15 2.64
N CYS A 516 -25.46 -4.46 2.05
CA CYS A 516 -26.87 -4.53 2.47
C CYS A 516 -27.62 -5.77 1.97
N GLY A 517 -27.02 -6.59 1.09
CA GLY A 517 -27.69 -7.74 0.48
C GLY A 517 -28.47 -7.41 -0.80
N TYR A 518 -28.49 -6.18 -1.29
CA TYR A 518 -29.19 -5.80 -2.53
C TYR A 518 -28.38 -6.19 -3.77
N PHE A 519 -28.09 -7.50 -3.94
CA PHE A 519 -27.15 -8.01 -4.94
C PHE A 519 -27.52 -7.71 -6.39
N SER A 520 -28.80 -7.69 -6.72
CA SER A 520 -29.25 -7.36 -8.08
C SER A 520 -28.99 -5.89 -8.42
N ARG A 521 -29.22 -4.98 -7.46
CA ARG A 521 -28.93 -3.56 -7.58
C ARG A 521 -27.40 -3.30 -7.62
N ALA A 522 -26.66 -3.96 -6.73
CA ALA A 522 -25.19 -3.91 -6.69
C ALA A 522 -24.57 -4.33 -8.02
N ARG A 523 -25.06 -5.43 -8.63
CA ARG A 523 -24.57 -5.89 -9.92
C ARG A 523 -24.78 -4.87 -11.03
N ARG A 524 -25.94 -4.18 -11.07
CA ARG A 524 -26.19 -3.10 -12.05
C ARG A 524 -25.11 -2.03 -11.95
N PHE A 525 -24.87 -1.50 -10.75
CA PHE A 525 -23.83 -0.49 -10.53
C PHE A 525 -22.43 -1.00 -10.86
N GLY A 526 -22.16 -2.27 -10.61
CA GLY A 526 -20.88 -2.88 -10.98
C GLY A 526 -20.63 -2.85 -12.49
N HIS A 527 -21.62 -3.09 -13.32
CA HIS A 527 -21.49 -3.00 -14.77
C HIS A 527 -21.31 -1.56 -15.27
N GLU A 528 -22.02 -0.58 -14.66
CA GLU A 528 -21.83 0.85 -14.96
C GLU A 528 -20.40 1.29 -14.60
N ALA A 529 -19.87 0.84 -13.45
CA ALA A 529 -18.51 1.13 -13.04
C ALA A 529 -17.45 0.62 -14.04
N ILE A 530 -17.62 -0.61 -14.56
CA ILE A 530 -16.71 -1.16 -15.59
C ILE A 530 -16.67 -0.25 -16.82
N GLY A 531 -17.85 0.19 -17.33
CA GLY A 531 -17.92 1.09 -18.48
C GLY A 531 -17.12 2.38 -18.24
N SER A 532 -17.37 3.01 -17.11
CA SER A 532 -16.72 4.27 -16.70
C SER A 532 -15.20 4.12 -16.52
N PHE A 533 -14.72 3.04 -15.89
CA PHE A 533 -13.28 2.81 -15.71
C PHE A 533 -12.56 2.49 -17.00
N ARG A 534 -13.20 1.78 -17.94
CA ARG A 534 -12.63 1.53 -19.28
C ARG A 534 -12.51 2.81 -20.08
N GLU A 535 -13.51 3.68 -20.03
CA GLU A 535 -13.45 5.01 -20.65
C GLU A 535 -12.34 5.88 -20.02
N ALA A 536 -12.16 5.78 -18.68
CA ALA A 536 -11.10 6.48 -17.96
C ALA A 536 -9.70 5.85 -18.14
N GLY A 537 -9.58 4.66 -18.72
CA GLY A 537 -8.32 3.90 -18.78
C GLY A 537 -7.84 3.39 -17.41
N SER A 538 -8.70 3.37 -16.38
CA SER A 538 -8.36 2.98 -15.01
C SER A 538 -8.42 1.48 -14.79
N ILE A 539 -7.31 0.79 -15.03
CA ILE A 539 -7.18 -0.66 -14.78
C ILE A 539 -7.33 -0.98 -13.30
N TYR A 540 -6.87 -0.09 -12.42
CA TYR A 540 -7.00 -0.24 -10.97
C TYR A 540 -8.48 -0.32 -10.54
N GLY A 541 -9.30 0.62 -11.01
CA GLY A 541 -10.75 0.59 -10.77
C GLY A 541 -11.42 -0.65 -11.34
N GLU A 542 -11.00 -1.10 -12.54
CA GLU A 542 -11.52 -2.32 -13.17
C GLU A 542 -11.22 -3.57 -12.32
N ILE A 543 -10.05 -3.67 -11.69
CA ILE A 543 -9.73 -4.78 -10.78
C ILE A 543 -10.67 -4.80 -9.58
N TYR A 544 -10.86 -3.69 -8.88
CA TYR A 544 -11.70 -3.63 -7.70
C TYR A 544 -13.15 -3.98 -8.00
N ILE A 545 -13.69 -3.48 -9.12
CA ILE A 545 -15.08 -3.77 -9.46
C ILE A 545 -15.28 -5.24 -9.87
N HIS A 546 -14.29 -5.87 -10.53
CA HIS A 546 -14.34 -7.31 -10.78
C HIS A 546 -14.33 -8.12 -9.47
N ILE A 547 -13.60 -7.68 -8.44
CA ILE A 547 -13.64 -8.31 -7.11
C ILE A 547 -15.06 -8.24 -6.53
N HIS A 548 -15.70 -7.07 -6.53
CA HIS A 548 -17.08 -6.92 -6.05
C HIS A 548 -18.09 -7.77 -6.84
N LEU A 549 -18.01 -7.76 -8.17
CA LEU A 549 -18.88 -8.58 -9.02
C LEU A 549 -18.68 -10.08 -8.80
N GLY A 550 -17.44 -10.50 -8.51
CA GLY A 550 -17.14 -11.88 -8.11
C GLY A 550 -17.82 -12.26 -6.81
N ILE A 551 -17.76 -11.41 -5.78
CA ILE A 551 -18.46 -11.62 -4.49
C ILE A 551 -19.97 -11.73 -4.72
N ILE A 552 -20.56 -10.80 -5.46
CA ILE A 552 -22.02 -10.79 -5.77
C ILE A 552 -22.43 -12.08 -6.50
N ALA A 553 -21.68 -12.47 -7.54
CA ALA A 553 -21.96 -13.67 -8.30
C ALA A 553 -21.88 -14.93 -7.42
N PHE A 554 -20.87 -15.02 -6.55
CA PHE A 554 -20.69 -16.12 -5.62
C PHE A 554 -21.87 -16.24 -4.66
N ARG A 555 -22.34 -15.14 -4.08
CA ARG A 555 -23.49 -15.15 -3.14
C ARG A 555 -24.80 -15.57 -3.81
N ARG A 556 -24.97 -15.20 -5.07
CA ARG A 556 -26.13 -15.62 -5.88
C ARG A 556 -26.01 -17.05 -6.44
N GLY A 557 -25.08 -17.86 -5.97
CA GLY A 557 -24.87 -19.23 -6.42
C GLY A 557 -24.29 -19.36 -7.84
N LYS A 558 -23.82 -18.27 -8.46
CA LYS A 558 -23.25 -18.26 -9.81
C LYS A 558 -21.75 -18.47 -9.74
N THR A 559 -21.33 -19.70 -9.47
CA THR A 559 -19.95 -20.07 -9.18
C THR A 559 -18.98 -19.81 -10.33
N GLU A 560 -19.33 -20.21 -11.58
CA GLU A 560 -18.48 -19.97 -12.76
C GLU A 560 -18.30 -18.46 -13.08
N PRO A 561 -19.36 -17.62 -13.09
CA PRO A 561 -19.21 -16.19 -13.20
C PRO A 561 -18.30 -15.59 -12.10
N ALA A 562 -18.43 -16.03 -10.85
CA ALA A 562 -17.61 -15.59 -9.76
C ALA A 562 -16.11 -15.89 -10.03
N GLN A 563 -15.81 -17.14 -10.41
CA GLN A 563 -14.44 -17.53 -10.76
C GLN A 563 -13.90 -16.72 -11.92
N ARG A 564 -14.68 -16.53 -13.01
CA ARG A 564 -14.25 -15.69 -14.13
C ARG A 564 -13.88 -14.27 -13.72
N HIS A 565 -14.66 -13.64 -12.84
CA HIS A 565 -14.34 -12.30 -12.34
C HIS A 565 -13.02 -12.29 -11.54
N TYR A 566 -12.82 -13.26 -10.65
CA TYR A 566 -11.57 -13.36 -9.87
C TYR A 566 -10.36 -13.66 -10.75
N ASP A 567 -10.48 -14.57 -11.73
CA ASP A 567 -9.39 -14.90 -12.67
C ASP A 567 -9.05 -13.70 -13.57
N HIS A 568 -10.07 -12.92 -13.99
CA HIS A 568 -9.86 -11.70 -14.75
C HIS A 568 -9.11 -10.65 -13.92
N ALA A 569 -9.52 -10.42 -12.68
CA ALA A 569 -8.82 -9.53 -11.75
C ALA A 569 -7.36 -9.96 -11.56
N LEU A 570 -7.08 -11.25 -11.33
CA LEU A 570 -5.71 -11.77 -11.23
C LEU A 570 -4.89 -11.55 -12.50
N LYS A 571 -5.50 -11.72 -13.69
CA LYS A 571 -4.84 -11.49 -14.97
C LYS A 571 -4.44 -10.01 -15.10
N LEU A 572 -5.35 -9.09 -14.77
CA LEU A 572 -5.06 -7.64 -14.79
C LEU A 572 -3.95 -7.29 -13.80
N ILE A 573 -4.00 -7.84 -12.57
CA ILE A 573 -2.96 -7.63 -11.55
C ILE A 573 -1.60 -8.09 -12.07
N ARG A 574 -1.50 -9.32 -12.59
CA ARG A 574 -0.23 -9.88 -13.10
C ARG A 574 0.35 -9.08 -14.27
N ASN A 575 -0.51 -8.62 -15.16
CA ASN A 575 -0.08 -7.96 -16.39
C ASN A 575 0.36 -6.50 -16.17
N ARG A 576 -0.22 -5.80 -15.18
CA ARG A 576 -0.05 -4.36 -15.02
C ARG A 576 0.56 -3.95 -13.67
N PHE A 577 0.39 -4.77 -12.64
CA PHE A 577 0.80 -4.44 -11.26
C PHE A 577 1.85 -5.42 -10.72
N GLY A 578 2.38 -6.29 -11.58
CA GLY A 578 3.48 -7.21 -11.24
C GLY A 578 3.21 -8.02 -9.98
N ASP A 579 3.95 -7.74 -8.92
CA ASP A 579 3.87 -8.42 -7.64
C ASP A 579 3.10 -7.65 -6.55
N ASP A 580 2.02 -6.93 -6.91
CA ASP A 580 1.13 -6.33 -5.90
C ASP A 580 0.56 -7.41 -4.96
N GLU A 581 1.23 -7.56 -3.82
CA GLU A 581 0.92 -8.62 -2.85
C GLU A 581 -0.47 -8.46 -2.24
N ALA A 582 -0.92 -7.22 -1.98
CA ALA A 582 -2.22 -7.01 -1.35
C ALA A 582 -3.38 -7.35 -2.27
N MET A 583 -3.36 -6.88 -3.52
CA MET A 583 -4.40 -7.22 -4.49
C MET A 583 -4.43 -8.73 -4.76
N LYS A 584 -3.24 -9.36 -4.89
CA LYS A 584 -3.16 -10.82 -5.04
C LYS A 584 -3.73 -11.55 -3.83
N LEU A 585 -3.45 -11.08 -2.61
CA LEU A 585 -3.97 -11.68 -1.37
C LEU A 585 -5.49 -11.56 -1.28
N ILE A 586 -6.07 -10.40 -1.62
CA ILE A 586 -7.53 -10.21 -1.64
C ILE A 586 -8.18 -11.24 -2.56
N VAL A 587 -7.70 -11.36 -3.80
CA VAL A 587 -8.27 -12.31 -4.77
C VAL A 587 -8.00 -13.75 -4.35
N ALA A 588 -6.81 -14.06 -3.80
CA ALA A 588 -6.47 -15.40 -3.33
C ALA A 588 -7.40 -15.89 -2.20
N VAL A 589 -7.75 -15.00 -1.26
CA VAL A 589 -8.68 -15.30 -0.17
C VAL A 589 -10.09 -15.58 -0.70
N LEU A 590 -10.57 -14.81 -1.66
CA LEU A 590 -11.89 -15.01 -2.28
C LEU A 590 -11.94 -16.29 -3.13
N LEU A 591 -10.88 -16.59 -3.87
CA LEU A 591 -10.74 -17.86 -4.57
C LEU A 591 -10.65 -19.05 -3.60
N ALA A 592 -10.04 -18.87 -2.44
CA ALA A 592 -9.99 -19.89 -1.41
C ALA A 592 -11.38 -20.14 -0.81
N GLU A 593 -12.20 -19.10 -0.54
CA GLU A 593 -13.60 -19.22 -0.13
C GLU A 593 -14.39 -20.05 -1.15
N LEU A 594 -14.30 -19.68 -2.43
CA LEU A 594 -14.99 -20.37 -3.52
C LEU A 594 -14.57 -21.84 -3.63
N ARG A 595 -13.25 -22.12 -3.62
CA ARG A 595 -12.71 -23.48 -3.71
C ARG A 595 -13.04 -24.31 -2.48
N TYR A 596 -13.05 -23.69 -1.29
CA TYR A 596 -13.46 -24.34 -0.06
C TYR A 596 -14.92 -24.77 -0.14
N ASP A 597 -15.83 -23.87 -0.52
CA ASP A 597 -17.25 -24.17 -0.64
C ASP A 597 -17.55 -25.32 -1.62
N LEU A 598 -16.79 -25.39 -2.71
CA LEU A 598 -16.84 -26.48 -3.70
C LEU A 598 -16.13 -27.76 -3.25
N ASN A 599 -15.59 -27.84 -2.04
CA ASN A 599 -14.76 -28.93 -1.52
C ASN A 599 -13.50 -29.23 -2.36
N ARG A 600 -12.97 -28.22 -3.10
CA ARG A 600 -11.75 -28.37 -3.92
C ARG A 600 -10.51 -27.96 -3.13
N LEU A 601 -10.26 -28.64 -1.98
CA LEU A 601 -9.18 -28.30 -1.05
C LEU A 601 -7.77 -28.45 -1.64
N ASN A 602 -7.60 -29.34 -2.62
CA ASN A 602 -6.36 -29.54 -3.36
C ASN A 602 -5.95 -28.32 -4.22
N LEU A 603 -6.92 -27.46 -4.58
CA LEU A 603 -6.66 -26.22 -5.34
C LEU A 603 -6.42 -25.02 -4.44
N VAL A 604 -6.55 -25.15 -3.12
CA VAL A 604 -6.31 -24.07 -2.16
C VAL A 604 -4.83 -24.03 -1.83
N PRO A 605 -4.14 -22.89 -1.98
CA PRO A 605 -2.74 -22.77 -1.64
C PRO A 605 -2.44 -23.21 -0.19
N GLN A 606 -1.29 -23.86 0.01
CA GLN A 606 -0.89 -24.35 1.34
C GLN A 606 -0.74 -23.23 2.35
N ASN A 607 -0.23 -22.06 1.91
CA ASN A 607 0.02 -20.91 2.73
C ASN A 607 -1.24 -20.05 3.04
N ILE A 608 -2.45 -20.55 2.69
CA ILE A 608 -3.70 -19.83 2.96
C ILE A 608 -3.87 -19.51 4.46
N ALA A 609 -3.39 -20.39 5.34
CA ALA A 609 -3.42 -20.19 6.78
C ALA A 609 -2.64 -18.94 7.24
N THR A 610 -1.65 -18.48 6.49
CA THR A 610 -0.88 -17.27 6.81
C THR A 610 -1.47 -16.00 6.16
N CYS A 611 -2.42 -16.17 5.23
CA CYS A 611 -3.01 -15.04 4.50
C CYS A 611 -3.71 -14.02 5.39
N PRO A 612 -4.51 -14.39 6.44
CA PRO A 612 -5.14 -13.40 7.29
C PRO A 612 -4.11 -12.45 7.93
N LYS A 613 -3.05 -13.00 8.53
CA LYS A 613 -1.98 -12.22 9.17
C LYS A 613 -1.18 -11.35 8.20
N ARG A 614 -0.96 -11.84 6.97
CA ARG A 614 -0.35 -11.03 5.90
C ARG A 614 -1.30 -9.93 5.44
N LEU A 615 -2.60 -10.22 5.36
CA LEU A 615 -3.63 -9.25 4.96
C LEU A 615 -3.78 -8.13 5.99
N GLU A 616 -3.53 -8.37 7.29
CA GLU A 616 -3.52 -7.33 8.34
C GLU A 616 -2.55 -6.18 8.04
N ARG A 617 -1.49 -6.46 7.28
CA ARG A 617 -0.48 -5.47 6.85
C ARG A 617 -0.99 -4.56 5.74
N PHE A 618 -2.13 -4.89 5.13
CA PHE A 618 -2.69 -4.19 4.00
C PHE A 618 -4.07 -3.63 4.35
N GLU A 619 -4.49 -2.64 3.59
CA GLU A 619 -5.84 -2.12 3.69
C GLU A 619 -6.80 -3.06 2.96
N ALA A 620 -7.87 -3.47 3.66
CA ALA A 620 -8.99 -4.18 3.07
C ALA A 620 -10.27 -3.74 3.79
N TRP A 621 -11.42 -4.03 3.21
CA TRP A 621 -12.71 -3.74 3.84
C TRP A 621 -13.22 -4.97 4.60
N PHE A 622 -14.26 -4.75 5.40
CA PHE A 622 -14.83 -5.74 6.32
C PHE A 622 -14.98 -7.14 5.72
N ASP A 623 -15.63 -7.26 4.53
CA ASP A 623 -15.89 -8.56 3.91
C ASP A 623 -14.62 -9.38 3.65
N ILE A 624 -13.54 -8.73 3.25
CA ILE A 624 -12.28 -9.42 2.92
C ILE A 624 -11.62 -9.98 4.16
N TYR A 625 -11.58 -9.23 5.27
CA TYR A 625 -11.05 -9.74 6.53
C TYR A 625 -11.91 -10.88 7.07
N ALA A 626 -13.25 -10.74 7.02
CA ALA A 626 -14.19 -11.78 7.46
C ALA A 626 -13.98 -13.06 6.65
N VAL A 627 -13.91 -12.97 5.32
CA VAL A 627 -13.62 -14.14 4.44
C VAL A 627 -12.27 -14.75 4.79
N ALA A 628 -11.24 -13.94 4.99
CA ALA A 628 -9.88 -14.43 5.26
C ALA A 628 -9.85 -15.29 6.52
N TYR A 629 -10.38 -14.78 7.65
CA TYR A 629 -10.35 -15.50 8.92
C TYR A 629 -11.29 -16.71 8.94
N VAL A 630 -12.52 -16.57 8.44
CA VAL A 630 -13.51 -17.67 8.41
C VAL A 630 -13.03 -18.80 7.50
N THR A 631 -12.56 -18.47 6.29
CA THR A 631 -12.12 -19.50 5.34
C THR A 631 -10.84 -20.18 5.80
N ALA A 632 -9.83 -19.41 6.25
CA ALA A 632 -8.58 -19.98 6.71
C ALA A 632 -8.76 -20.86 7.95
N SER A 633 -9.59 -20.46 8.93
CA SER A 633 -9.87 -21.27 10.11
C SER A 633 -10.64 -22.56 9.78
N ASN A 634 -11.60 -22.52 8.84
CA ASN A 634 -12.28 -23.70 8.37
C ASN A 634 -11.34 -24.67 7.65
N ILE A 635 -10.41 -24.16 6.82
CA ILE A 635 -9.36 -24.97 6.17
C ILE A 635 -8.41 -25.53 7.22
N ALA A 636 -8.02 -24.72 8.20
CA ALA A 636 -7.15 -25.16 9.29
C ALA A 636 -7.80 -26.27 10.14
N LEU A 637 -9.08 -26.16 10.45
CA LEU A 637 -9.82 -27.23 11.12
C LEU A 637 -9.74 -28.55 10.35
N ASN A 638 -9.88 -28.49 9.02
CA ASN A 638 -9.85 -29.68 8.18
C ASN A 638 -8.44 -30.27 7.99
N ARG A 639 -7.39 -29.45 7.96
CA ARG A 639 -6.00 -29.86 7.70
C ARG A 639 -5.23 -30.14 8.98
N TYR A 640 -5.43 -29.34 10.03
CA TYR A 640 -4.55 -29.29 11.20
C TYR A 640 -5.27 -29.50 12.54
N GLY A 641 -6.62 -29.52 12.52
CA GLY A 641 -7.44 -29.76 13.72
C GLY A 641 -7.88 -28.48 14.43
N THR A 642 -8.63 -28.68 15.52
CA THR A 642 -9.38 -27.64 16.23
C THR A 642 -8.50 -26.56 16.86
N ASP A 643 -7.40 -26.98 17.51
CA ASP A 643 -6.54 -26.03 18.26
C ASP A 643 -5.89 -25.00 17.34
N VAL A 644 -5.41 -25.44 16.16
CA VAL A 644 -4.85 -24.52 15.15
C VAL A 644 -5.91 -23.55 14.64
N ALA A 645 -7.11 -24.03 14.36
CA ALA A 645 -8.21 -23.20 13.89
C ALA A 645 -8.62 -22.15 14.94
N LEU A 646 -8.68 -22.54 16.22
CA LEU A 646 -8.99 -21.63 17.33
C LEU A 646 -7.91 -20.59 17.54
N THR A 647 -6.62 -20.95 17.48
CA THR A 647 -5.51 -19.99 17.58
C THR A 647 -5.60 -18.92 16.49
N MET A 648 -5.91 -19.30 15.25
CA MET A 648 -6.08 -18.33 14.16
C MET A 648 -7.25 -17.38 14.41
N ILE A 649 -8.33 -17.88 15.00
CA ILE A 649 -9.50 -17.06 15.35
C ILE A 649 -9.19 -16.12 16.50
N ASP A 650 -8.40 -16.54 17.49
CA ASP A 650 -7.96 -15.68 18.60
C ASP A 650 -7.02 -14.57 18.09
N GLU A 651 -6.08 -14.87 17.19
CA GLU A 651 -5.27 -13.84 16.50
C GLU A 651 -6.16 -12.82 15.75
N GLY A 652 -7.22 -13.29 15.09
CA GLY A 652 -8.20 -12.45 14.42
C GLY A 652 -9.01 -11.59 15.38
N MET A 653 -9.33 -12.10 16.58
CA MET A 653 -9.99 -11.34 17.62
C MET A 653 -9.12 -10.16 18.08
N ASP A 654 -7.84 -10.44 18.39
CA ASP A 654 -6.86 -9.41 18.76
C ASP A 654 -6.72 -8.33 17.66
N PHE A 655 -6.74 -8.73 16.39
CA PHE A 655 -6.71 -7.79 15.28
C PHE A 655 -7.97 -6.91 15.21
N ALA A 656 -9.16 -7.52 15.33
CA ALA A 656 -10.44 -6.80 15.30
C ALA A 656 -10.56 -5.80 16.46
N GLU A 657 -10.07 -6.17 17.66
CA GLU A 657 -10.06 -5.31 18.84
C GLU A 657 -9.09 -4.14 18.68
N ARG A 658 -7.83 -4.39 18.28
CA ARG A 658 -6.84 -3.34 18.02
C ARG A 658 -7.29 -2.32 16.98
N ARG A 659 -8.07 -2.75 15.98
CA ARG A 659 -8.60 -1.90 14.91
C ARG A 659 -9.98 -1.34 15.19
N HIS A 660 -10.61 -1.71 16.31
CA HIS A 660 -11.99 -1.36 16.66
C HIS A 660 -13.02 -1.79 15.59
N PHE A 661 -12.80 -2.93 14.93
CA PHE A 661 -13.69 -3.49 13.91
C PHE A 661 -14.79 -4.32 14.56
N ALA A 662 -15.87 -3.66 14.99
CA ALA A 662 -16.95 -4.31 15.74
C ALA A 662 -17.69 -5.39 14.93
N SER A 663 -17.95 -5.18 13.63
CA SER A 663 -18.57 -6.19 12.76
C SER A 663 -17.67 -7.41 12.56
N LEU A 664 -16.35 -7.19 12.38
CA LEU A 664 -15.39 -8.29 12.27
C LEU A 664 -15.30 -9.08 13.57
N ARG A 665 -15.26 -8.41 14.72
CA ARG A 665 -15.28 -9.06 16.05
C ARG A 665 -16.48 -9.99 16.19
N ASN A 666 -17.68 -9.55 15.80
CA ASN A 666 -18.89 -10.36 15.88
C ASN A 666 -18.81 -11.61 14.98
N VAL A 667 -18.34 -11.45 13.73
CA VAL A 667 -18.14 -12.59 12.81
C VAL A 667 -17.12 -13.58 13.36
N ILE A 668 -16.02 -13.12 13.92
CA ILE A 668 -14.97 -13.95 14.52
C ILE A 668 -15.49 -14.68 15.76
N THR A 669 -16.26 -14.01 16.63
CA THR A 669 -16.92 -14.63 17.79
C THR A 669 -17.83 -15.76 17.35
N CYS A 670 -18.68 -15.53 16.35
CA CYS A 670 -19.56 -16.57 15.80
C CYS A 670 -18.77 -17.72 15.18
N GLN A 671 -17.70 -17.43 14.46
CA GLN A 671 -16.83 -18.48 13.90
C GLN A 671 -16.17 -19.32 14.99
N LYS A 672 -15.72 -18.69 16.09
CA LYS A 672 -15.18 -19.40 17.26
C LYS A 672 -16.20 -20.38 17.83
N ALA A 673 -17.44 -19.91 18.04
CA ALA A 673 -18.53 -20.76 18.51
C ALA A 673 -18.82 -21.92 17.55
N ASN A 674 -18.88 -21.68 16.24
CA ASN A 674 -19.08 -22.71 15.22
C ASN A 674 -17.95 -23.76 15.21
N LEU A 675 -16.69 -23.36 15.35
CA LEU A 675 -15.54 -24.30 15.45
C LEU A 675 -15.63 -25.16 16.71
N LEU A 676 -16.02 -24.56 17.85
CA LEU A 676 -16.21 -25.26 19.11
C LEU A 676 -17.36 -26.27 19.03
N LEU A 677 -18.49 -25.91 18.40
CA LEU A 677 -19.61 -26.83 18.17
C LEU A 677 -19.19 -28.03 17.30
N ARG A 678 -18.45 -27.77 16.24
CA ARG A 678 -17.92 -28.82 15.34
C ARG A 678 -16.94 -29.75 16.06
N ALA A 679 -16.23 -29.24 17.06
CA ALA A 679 -15.34 -30.00 17.94
C ALA A 679 -16.06 -30.71 19.10
N GLY A 680 -17.39 -30.61 19.22
CA GLY A 680 -18.17 -31.16 20.31
C GLY A 680 -18.04 -30.40 21.65
N ARG A 681 -17.38 -29.23 21.65
CA ARG A 681 -17.14 -28.39 22.84
C ARG A 681 -18.31 -27.39 23.05
N ARG A 682 -19.50 -27.94 23.29
CA ARG A 682 -20.72 -27.15 23.38
C ARG A 682 -20.70 -26.11 24.50
N ALA A 683 -20.22 -26.47 25.70
CA ALA A 683 -20.21 -25.58 26.84
C ALA A 683 -19.35 -24.34 26.57
N ASP A 684 -18.20 -24.53 25.91
CA ASP A 684 -17.31 -23.43 25.52
C ASP A 684 -17.97 -22.54 24.44
N ALA A 685 -18.66 -23.14 23.48
CA ALA A 685 -19.41 -22.37 22.47
C ALA A 685 -20.52 -21.53 23.09
N ASP A 686 -21.22 -22.10 24.11
CA ASP A 686 -22.24 -21.41 24.89
C ASP A 686 -21.70 -20.22 25.64
N SER A 687 -20.52 -20.35 26.31
CA SER A 687 -19.85 -19.26 27.02
C SER A 687 -19.45 -18.13 26.05
N VAL A 688 -18.78 -18.46 24.96
CA VAL A 688 -18.35 -17.47 23.95
C VAL A 688 -19.52 -16.63 23.42
N MET A 689 -20.65 -17.26 23.13
CA MET A 689 -21.83 -16.55 22.64
C MET A 689 -22.57 -15.76 23.73
N ALA A 690 -22.59 -16.25 24.96
CA ALA A 690 -23.22 -15.57 26.09
C ALA A 690 -22.44 -14.27 26.45
N ASP A 691 -21.11 -14.35 26.49
CA ASP A 691 -20.22 -13.24 26.84
C ASP A 691 -20.26 -12.12 25.77
N SER A 692 -20.59 -12.46 24.53
CA SER A 692 -20.61 -11.51 23.42
C SER A 692 -21.83 -10.56 23.38
N GLY A 693 -22.92 -10.88 24.09
CA GLY A 693 -24.18 -10.11 24.05
C GLY A 693 -24.88 -10.09 22.69
N LEU A 694 -24.43 -10.91 21.71
CA LEU A 694 -24.93 -10.87 20.33
C LEU A 694 -26.40 -11.27 20.19
N ARG A 695 -26.96 -11.99 21.15
CA ARG A 695 -28.39 -12.34 21.17
C ARG A 695 -29.32 -11.13 21.27
N ALA A 696 -28.94 -10.10 22.01
CA ALA A 696 -29.77 -8.91 22.22
C ALA A 696 -29.90 -8.08 20.92
N CYS A 697 -28.94 -8.15 20.03
CA CYS A 697 -28.95 -7.40 18.76
C CYS A 697 -29.94 -7.94 17.73
N LEU A 698 -30.38 -9.21 17.84
CA LEU A 698 -31.26 -9.84 16.85
C LEU A 698 -32.75 -9.68 17.16
N PHE A 699 -33.12 -9.51 18.45
CA PHE A 699 -34.53 -9.41 18.85
C PHE A 699 -35.20 -8.07 18.50
N GLU A 700 -34.47 -7.06 18.08
CA GLU A 700 -35.03 -5.85 17.48
C GLU A 700 -35.02 -5.99 15.95
N PRO A 701 -36.18 -6.15 15.27
CA PRO A 701 -36.25 -6.25 13.81
C PRO A 701 -35.62 -5.02 13.09
N SER A 702 -35.61 -3.87 13.76
CA SER A 702 -34.95 -2.66 13.31
C SER A 702 -33.42 -2.71 13.42
N GLY A 703 -32.86 -3.44 14.40
CA GLY A 703 -31.44 -3.61 14.62
C GLY A 703 -30.78 -4.55 13.61
N ALA A 704 -31.41 -5.67 13.29
CA ALA A 704 -30.91 -6.68 12.36
C ALA A 704 -30.72 -6.15 10.91
N ARG A 705 -31.56 -5.20 10.48
CA ARG A 705 -31.43 -4.54 9.17
C ARG A 705 -30.28 -3.54 9.09
N LYS A 706 -29.72 -3.14 10.23
CA LYS A 706 -28.55 -2.24 10.31
C LYS A 706 -27.22 -2.98 10.21
N LEU A 707 -27.23 -4.33 10.26
CA LEU A 707 -26.04 -5.16 10.09
C LEU A 707 -25.80 -5.49 8.61
N ALA A 708 -24.54 -5.56 8.21
CA ALA A 708 -24.19 -6.14 6.93
C ALA A 708 -24.68 -7.59 6.85
N TRP A 709 -25.10 -8.03 5.66
CA TRP A 709 -25.65 -9.38 5.47
C TRP A 709 -24.73 -10.48 6.01
N ARG A 710 -23.40 -10.34 5.86
CA ARG A 710 -22.42 -11.34 6.32
C ARG A 710 -22.39 -11.43 7.86
N GLU A 711 -22.38 -10.31 8.54
CA GLU A 711 -22.44 -10.28 10.01
C GLU A 711 -23.77 -10.88 10.49
N ARG A 712 -24.89 -10.44 9.92
CA ARG A 712 -26.24 -10.93 10.24
C ARG A 712 -26.34 -12.45 10.06
N ASP A 713 -25.94 -12.96 8.90
CA ASP A 713 -26.03 -14.38 8.59
C ASP A 713 -25.17 -15.25 9.52
N MET A 714 -23.93 -14.79 9.79
CA MET A 714 -23.04 -15.49 10.73
C MET A 714 -23.64 -15.55 12.14
N VAL A 715 -24.21 -14.45 12.63
CA VAL A 715 -24.84 -14.42 13.96
C VAL A 715 -26.06 -15.33 14.01
N VAL A 716 -27.00 -15.20 13.05
CA VAL A 716 -28.22 -16.01 13.02
C VAL A 716 -27.89 -17.50 12.92
N GLN A 717 -27.03 -17.89 11.98
CA GLN A 717 -26.68 -19.30 11.81
C GLN A 717 -25.98 -19.88 13.04
N SER A 718 -25.14 -19.11 13.73
CA SER A 718 -24.47 -19.55 14.96
C SER A 718 -25.46 -19.72 16.11
N VAL A 719 -26.40 -18.78 16.28
CA VAL A 719 -27.47 -18.87 17.27
C VAL A 719 -28.37 -20.09 17.00
N VAL A 720 -28.74 -20.30 15.75
CA VAL A 720 -29.58 -21.46 15.32
C VAL A 720 -28.85 -22.79 15.62
N ARG A 721 -27.56 -22.90 15.27
CA ARG A 721 -26.76 -24.10 15.57
C ARG A 721 -26.69 -24.38 17.07
N LEU A 722 -26.54 -23.35 17.90
CA LEU A 722 -26.61 -23.49 19.35
C LEU A 722 -27.97 -23.94 19.84
N HIS A 723 -29.08 -23.41 19.31
CA HIS A 723 -30.42 -23.85 19.65
C HIS A 723 -30.65 -25.34 19.30
N ILE A 724 -30.22 -25.76 18.11
CA ILE A 724 -30.31 -27.18 17.71
C ILE A 724 -29.45 -28.04 18.65
N ALA A 725 -28.20 -27.63 18.94
CA ALA A 725 -27.34 -28.38 19.86
C ALA A 725 -27.85 -28.46 21.29
N ARG A 726 -28.74 -27.55 21.71
CA ARG A 726 -29.42 -27.51 23.01
C ARG A 726 -30.75 -28.23 23.01
N GLY A 727 -31.23 -28.79 21.89
CA GLY A 727 -32.54 -29.35 21.72
C GLY A 727 -33.70 -28.34 21.77
N ARG A 728 -33.38 -27.05 21.55
CA ARG A 728 -34.38 -25.96 21.51
C ARG A 728 -34.85 -25.71 20.08
N THR A 729 -35.39 -26.73 19.44
CA THR A 729 -35.75 -26.78 18.02
C THR A 729 -36.78 -25.72 17.64
N ARG A 730 -37.77 -25.44 18.47
CA ARG A 730 -38.78 -24.38 18.22
C ARG A 730 -38.15 -22.99 18.13
N HIS A 731 -37.14 -22.69 18.95
CA HIS A 731 -36.44 -21.39 18.86
C HIS A 731 -35.59 -21.33 17.59
N ALA A 732 -34.94 -22.44 17.23
CA ALA A 732 -34.17 -22.50 15.99
C ALA A 732 -35.06 -22.24 14.76
N LEU A 733 -36.24 -22.87 14.70
CA LEU A 733 -37.19 -22.67 13.60
C LEU A 733 -37.73 -21.23 13.55
N SER A 734 -38.10 -20.66 14.71
CA SER A 734 -38.58 -19.27 14.78
C SER A 734 -37.53 -18.25 14.25
N GLU A 735 -36.25 -18.45 14.58
CA GLU A 735 -35.16 -17.59 14.06
C GLU A 735 -35.03 -17.76 12.54
N ILE A 736 -35.03 -19.01 12.04
CA ILE A 736 -34.92 -19.26 10.60
C ILE A 736 -36.09 -18.66 9.83
N ASP A 737 -37.33 -18.84 10.31
CA ASP A 737 -38.54 -18.33 9.66
C ASP A 737 -38.57 -16.80 9.60
N ALA A 738 -37.87 -16.11 10.52
CA ALA A 738 -37.68 -14.65 10.48
C ALA A 738 -36.67 -14.19 9.43
N PHE A 739 -35.62 -14.98 9.18
CA PHE A 739 -34.47 -14.52 8.34
C PHE A 739 -34.39 -15.16 6.95
N LEU A 740 -35.01 -16.34 6.75
CA LEU A 740 -35.05 -16.98 5.43
C LEU A 740 -35.76 -16.11 4.37
N PRO A 741 -36.92 -15.48 4.64
CA PRO A 741 -37.54 -14.57 3.67
C PRO A 741 -36.67 -13.37 3.30
N ILE A 742 -35.84 -12.90 4.23
CA ILE A 742 -34.89 -11.82 3.95
C ILE A 742 -33.85 -12.30 2.94
N ALA A 743 -33.22 -13.46 3.17
CA ALA A 743 -32.24 -14.03 2.27
C ALA A 743 -32.83 -14.31 0.86
N GLU A 744 -34.13 -14.73 0.81
CA GLU A 744 -34.86 -14.93 -0.45
C GLU A 744 -35.08 -13.61 -1.19
N SER A 745 -35.48 -12.54 -0.49
CA SER A 745 -35.63 -11.19 -1.08
C SER A 745 -34.33 -10.61 -1.59
N GLU A 746 -33.21 -11.00 -1.01
CA GLU A 746 -31.85 -10.60 -1.39
C GLU A 746 -31.27 -11.42 -2.55
N ASP A 747 -31.93 -12.50 -2.96
CA ASP A 747 -31.41 -13.49 -3.92
C ASP A 747 -30.04 -14.07 -3.47
N ASN A 748 -29.87 -14.26 -2.13
CA ASN A 748 -28.68 -14.81 -1.51
C ASN A 748 -28.75 -16.33 -1.43
N VAL A 749 -28.55 -16.99 -2.56
CA VAL A 749 -28.70 -18.44 -2.72
C VAL A 749 -27.89 -19.24 -1.69
N ARG A 750 -26.68 -18.76 -1.32
CA ARG A 750 -25.86 -19.47 -0.32
C ARG A 750 -26.44 -19.38 1.09
N SER A 751 -26.96 -18.22 1.47
CA SER A 751 -27.63 -18.08 2.77
C SER A 751 -28.93 -18.85 2.81
N ILE A 752 -29.74 -18.83 1.74
CA ILE A 752 -30.96 -19.65 1.60
C ILE A 752 -30.61 -21.13 1.78
N THR A 753 -29.56 -21.61 1.09
CA THR A 753 -29.14 -23.02 1.22
C THR A 753 -28.77 -23.35 2.67
N SER A 754 -27.97 -22.51 3.35
CA SER A 754 -27.60 -22.72 4.75
C SER A 754 -28.77 -22.69 5.70
N TYR A 755 -29.72 -21.74 5.53
CA TYR A 755 -30.93 -21.68 6.37
C TYR A 755 -31.83 -22.92 6.19
N ARG A 756 -32.01 -23.40 4.94
CA ARG A 756 -32.77 -24.61 4.68
C ARG A 756 -32.11 -25.87 5.25
N ILE A 757 -30.79 -25.97 5.19
CA ILE A 757 -30.03 -27.05 5.86
C ILE A 757 -30.28 -27.01 7.37
N LEU A 758 -30.15 -25.85 8.00
CA LEU A 758 -30.36 -25.70 9.43
C LEU A 758 -31.82 -25.95 9.83
N LYS A 759 -32.80 -25.55 8.98
CA LYS A 759 -34.23 -25.83 9.19
C LYS A 759 -34.49 -27.32 9.13
N SER A 760 -33.94 -28.02 8.15
CA SER A 760 -34.01 -29.48 8.04
C SER A 760 -33.43 -30.18 9.26
N LEU A 761 -32.22 -29.72 9.74
CA LEU A 761 -31.62 -30.28 10.95
C LEU A 761 -32.47 -30.04 12.21
N ALA A 762 -33.12 -28.88 12.33
CA ALA A 762 -34.00 -28.56 13.44
C ALA A 762 -35.24 -29.47 13.42
N HIS A 763 -35.89 -29.68 12.25
CA HIS A 763 -37.00 -30.61 12.07
C HIS A 763 -36.61 -32.06 12.35
N PHE A 764 -35.44 -32.48 11.89
CA PHE A 764 -34.91 -33.84 12.13
C PHE A 764 -34.64 -34.10 13.62
N ALA A 765 -34.08 -33.11 14.32
CA ALA A 765 -33.87 -33.18 15.77
C ALA A 765 -35.18 -33.20 16.57
N ASP A 766 -36.30 -32.66 16.01
CA ASP A 766 -37.64 -32.68 16.59
C ASP A 766 -38.45 -33.90 16.13
N SER A 767 -37.82 -34.84 15.42
CA SER A 767 -38.47 -36.06 14.86
C SER A 767 -39.54 -35.76 13.80
N ALA A 768 -39.56 -34.57 13.23
CA ALA A 768 -40.47 -34.20 12.14
C ALA A 768 -39.80 -34.56 10.78
N HIS A 769 -39.70 -35.85 10.48
CA HIS A 769 -38.89 -36.37 9.39
C HIS A 769 -39.33 -35.90 8.00
N ASP A 770 -40.64 -35.82 7.72
CA ASP A 770 -41.12 -35.36 6.41
C ASP A 770 -40.79 -33.92 6.13
N ALA A 771 -40.92 -33.05 7.13
CA ALA A 771 -40.51 -31.64 7.02
C ALA A 771 -38.99 -31.52 6.86
N ALA A 772 -38.22 -32.34 7.55
CA ALA A 772 -36.76 -32.37 7.43
C ALA A 772 -36.34 -32.77 6.01
N VAL A 773 -36.94 -33.79 5.43
CA VAL A 773 -36.70 -34.25 4.06
C VAL A 773 -37.04 -33.16 3.06
N GLY A 774 -38.22 -32.54 3.18
CA GLY A 774 -38.65 -31.47 2.28
C GLY A 774 -37.69 -30.28 2.22
N GLU A 775 -37.25 -29.80 3.37
CA GLU A 775 -36.26 -28.67 3.44
C GLU A 775 -34.89 -29.09 2.92
N LEU A 776 -34.40 -30.31 3.19
CA LEU A 776 -33.11 -30.75 2.70
C LEU A 776 -33.10 -30.96 1.19
N LEU A 777 -34.18 -31.47 0.60
CA LEU A 777 -34.30 -31.60 -0.85
C LEU A 777 -34.21 -30.25 -1.54
N GLN A 778 -34.87 -29.21 -1.02
CA GLN A 778 -34.76 -27.86 -1.55
C GLN A 778 -33.30 -27.31 -1.43
N ALA A 779 -32.64 -27.55 -0.30
CA ALA A 779 -31.24 -27.16 -0.13
C ALA A 779 -30.32 -27.87 -1.13
N LEU A 780 -30.53 -29.17 -1.38
CA LEU A 780 -29.76 -29.98 -2.34
C LEU A 780 -29.99 -29.51 -3.78
N MET A 781 -31.18 -29.10 -4.16
CA MET A 781 -31.49 -28.51 -5.46
C MET A 781 -30.73 -27.20 -5.67
N LEU A 782 -30.79 -26.30 -4.70
CA LEU A 782 -30.06 -25.04 -4.75
C LEU A 782 -28.54 -25.27 -4.82
N ALA A 783 -28.03 -26.23 -4.06
CA ALA A 783 -26.64 -26.64 -4.07
C ALA A 783 -26.24 -27.26 -5.42
N GLY A 784 -27.17 -27.91 -6.12
CA GLY A 784 -26.96 -28.43 -7.48
C GLY A 784 -26.54 -27.35 -8.45
N GLY A 785 -27.29 -26.26 -8.47
CA GLY A 785 -27.01 -25.12 -9.33
C GLY A 785 -25.79 -24.31 -8.94
N SER A 786 -25.48 -24.24 -7.63
CA SER A 786 -24.37 -23.44 -7.09
C SER A 786 -23.05 -24.23 -6.89
N GLY A 787 -23.11 -25.57 -6.89
CA GLY A 787 -21.98 -26.46 -6.63
C GLY A 787 -21.55 -26.50 -5.16
N SER A 788 -22.31 -25.91 -4.22
CA SER A 788 -21.97 -25.88 -2.79
C SER A 788 -21.98 -27.29 -2.19
N ILE A 789 -20.86 -27.68 -1.57
CA ILE A 789 -20.67 -28.98 -0.92
C ILE A 789 -20.40 -28.77 0.57
N ARG A 790 -19.57 -27.79 0.93
CA ARG A 790 -19.17 -27.57 2.31
C ARG A 790 -20.31 -27.12 3.22
N ALA A 791 -21.34 -26.50 2.69
CA ALA A 791 -22.54 -26.15 3.44
C ALA A 791 -23.16 -27.37 4.16
N PHE A 792 -23.02 -28.57 3.58
CA PHE A 792 -23.47 -29.83 4.18
C PHE A 792 -22.40 -30.50 5.02
N LEU A 793 -21.15 -30.60 4.49
CA LEU A 793 -20.07 -31.31 5.15
C LEU A 793 -19.60 -30.65 6.45
N ASP A 794 -19.86 -29.37 6.62
CA ASP A 794 -19.42 -28.60 7.78
C ASP A 794 -20.49 -28.53 8.89
N GLU A 795 -21.68 -29.09 8.66
CA GLU A 795 -22.73 -29.22 9.69
C GLU A 795 -22.46 -30.38 10.67
N GLY A 796 -23.14 -30.35 11.78
CA GLY A 796 -22.85 -31.22 12.92
C GLY A 796 -23.17 -32.72 12.71
N PRO A 797 -23.12 -33.51 13.79
CA PRO A 797 -23.18 -34.96 13.74
C PRO A 797 -24.53 -35.55 13.25
N LEU A 798 -25.57 -34.72 13.18
CA LEU A 798 -26.91 -35.14 12.67
C LEU A 798 -26.95 -35.22 11.13
N MET A 799 -26.06 -34.47 10.42
CA MET A 799 -26.10 -34.41 8.96
C MET A 799 -25.91 -35.76 8.25
N PRO A 800 -24.98 -36.63 8.63
CA PRO A 800 -24.84 -37.93 7.98
C PRO A 800 -26.13 -38.79 8.09
N SER A 801 -26.78 -38.80 9.27
CA SER A 801 -27.99 -39.55 9.51
C SER A 801 -29.15 -38.98 8.69
N LEU A 802 -29.25 -37.66 8.60
CA LEU A 802 -30.25 -36.97 7.82
C LEU A 802 -30.10 -37.21 6.31
N LEU A 803 -28.88 -37.14 5.77
CA LEU A 803 -28.60 -37.45 4.36
C LEU A 803 -28.91 -38.89 4.00
N LYS A 804 -28.60 -39.83 4.89
CA LYS A 804 -28.95 -41.23 4.71
C LYS A 804 -30.46 -41.41 4.69
N HIS A 805 -31.16 -40.78 5.63
CA HIS A 805 -32.60 -40.85 5.72
C HIS A 805 -33.30 -40.30 4.45
N VAL A 806 -32.84 -39.18 3.95
CA VAL A 806 -33.31 -38.56 2.69
C VAL A 806 -33.07 -39.48 1.48
N ALA A 807 -31.89 -40.12 1.40
CA ALA A 807 -31.57 -41.03 0.31
C ALA A 807 -32.46 -42.30 0.32
N GLU A 808 -32.77 -42.81 1.52
CA GLU A 808 -33.66 -44.00 1.71
C GLU A 808 -35.11 -43.67 1.49
N SER A 809 -35.64 -42.56 2.04
CA SER A 809 -37.02 -42.13 1.90
C SER A 809 -37.38 -41.75 0.46
N ALA A 810 -36.52 -41.08 -0.24
CA ALA A 810 -36.74 -40.71 -1.64
C ALA A 810 -36.76 -41.90 -2.61
N GLU A 811 -36.20 -43.07 -2.21
CA GLU A 811 -36.30 -44.33 -2.97
C GLU A 811 -37.58 -45.09 -2.69
N ALA A 812 -38.05 -45.08 -1.43
CA ALA A 812 -39.17 -45.91 -0.98
C ALA A 812 -40.54 -45.41 -1.46
N ASP A 813 -40.74 -44.10 -1.58
CA ASP A 813 -42.08 -43.53 -1.63
C ASP A 813 -42.51 -42.97 -2.99
N GLY A 814 -41.64 -42.87 -3.99
CA GLY A 814 -41.99 -42.06 -5.16
C GLY A 814 -42.37 -40.61 -4.80
N TYR A 815 -42.09 -40.22 -3.57
CA TYR A 815 -42.51 -39.02 -2.82
C TYR A 815 -42.22 -37.68 -3.52
N ALA A 816 -41.39 -37.77 -4.54
CA ALA A 816 -40.97 -36.59 -5.28
C ALA A 816 -42.06 -35.93 -6.12
N PHE A 817 -43.20 -36.61 -6.34
CA PHE A 817 -44.15 -36.14 -7.31
C PHE A 817 -45.26 -35.23 -6.73
N GLU A 818 -45.61 -35.34 -5.47
CA GLU A 818 -46.76 -34.59 -4.91
C GLU A 818 -46.38 -33.23 -4.32
N VAL A 819 -45.14 -33.06 -3.82
CA VAL A 819 -44.73 -31.83 -3.13
C VAL A 819 -44.41 -30.70 -4.11
N PHE A 820 -44.18 -31.01 -5.38
CA PHE A 820 -43.72 -30.01 -6.37
C PHE A 820 -44.67 -29.70 -7.53
N ASN A 821 -45.89 -30.29 -7.59
CA ASN A 821 -46.76 -30.14 -8.74
C ASN A 821 -47.99 -29.24 -8.53
N GLY A 822 -47.88 -27.97 -9.03
CA GLY A 822 -49.04 -27.24 -9.55
C GLY A 822 -49.20 -27.30 -11.07
N ASP A 823 -48.23 -27.87 -11.86
CA ASP A 823 -48.32 -27.87 -13.35
C ASP A 823 -47.73 -29.15 -13.99
N ALA A 824 -48.65 -29.94 -14.60
CA ALA A 824 -48.40 -31.25 -15.22
C ALA A 824 -47.48 -31.25 -16.45
N ALA A 825 -47.07 -30.12 -16.98
CA ALA A 825 -46.27 -30.01 -18.22
C ALA A 825 -44.74 -30.11 -17.99
N ARG A 826 -44.24 -30.17 -16.72
CA ARG A 826 -42.81 -30.25 -16.37
C ARG A 826 -42.31 -31.63 -15.87
N ALA A 827 -43.13 -32.67 -15.99
CA ALA A 827 -42.94 -33.96 -15.35
C ALA A 827 -41.69 -34.77 -15.78
N THR A 828 -41.20 -34.63 -17.00
CA THR A 828 -40.03 -35.36 -17.49
C THR A 828 -38.72 -34.76 -17.03
N THR A 829 -38.63 -33.44 -16.90
CA THR A 829 -37.44 -32.71 -16.41
C THR A 829 -37.28 -32.88 -14.89
N ASN A 830 -38.39 -33.09 -14.14
CA ASN A 830 -38.34 -33.22 -12.69
C ASN A 830 -37.77 -34.58 -12.22
N GLY A 831 -37.98 -35.66 -12.97
CA GLY A 831 -37.46 -36.98 -12.63
C GLY A 831 -35.93 -37.12 -12.77
N GLU A 832 -35.35 -36.45 -13.73
CA GLU A 832 -33.88 -36.37 -13.86
C GLU A 832 -33.28 -35.50 -12.78
N CYS A 833 -33.87 -34.37 -12.47
CA CYS A 833 -33.43 -33.47 -11.42
C CYS A 833 -33.45 -34.16 -10.04
N MET A 834 -34.51 -34.97 -9.75
CA MET A 834 -34.61 -35.68 -8.49
C MET A 834 -33.56 -36.79 -8.36
N ARG A 835 -33.27 -37.56 -9.45
CA ARG A 835 -32.19 -38.53 -9.47
C ARG A 835 -30.82 -37.89 -9.17
N GLU A 836 -30.57 -36.71 -9.71
CA GLU A 836 -29.36 -35.96 -9.42
C GLU A 836 -29.29 -35.51 -7.95
N VAL A 837 -30.41 -35.09 -7.37
CA VAL A 837 -30.49 -34.68 -5.94
C VAL A 837 -30.22 -35.85 -5.02
N ILE A 838 -30.82 -37.03 -5.28
CA ILE A 838 -30.57 -38.25 -4.51
C ILE A 838 -29.12 -38.73 -4.66
N ALA A 839 -28.58 -38.72 -5.89
CA ALA A 839 -27.18 -39.07 -6.12
C ALA A 839 -26.25 -38.15 -5.35
N ARG A 840 -26.59 -36.85 -5.27
CA ARG A 840 -25.84 -35.88 -4.48
C ARG A 840 -25.96 -36.13 -2.96
N ALA A 841 -27.14 -36.50 -2.45
CA ALA A 841 -27.29 -36.86 -1.04
C ALA A 841 -26.41 -38.05 -0.66
N ARG A 842 -26.35 -39.09 -1.51
CA ARG A 842 -25.44 -40.24 -1.34
C ARG A 842 -23.97 -39.83 -1.38
N MET A 843 -23.57 -39.11 -2.39
CA MET A 843 -22.19 -38.62 -2.52
C MET A 843 -21.74 -37.82 -1.27
N LEU A 844 -22.60 -36.95 -0.74
CA LEU A 844 -22.31 -36.19 0.48
C LEU A 844 -22.26 -37.10 1.72
N GLY A 845 -23.12 -38.13 1.80
CA GLY A 845 -23.12 -39.13 2.85
C GLY A 845 -21.81 -39.95 2.86
N ASP A 846 -21.33 -40.37 1.69
CA ASP A 846 -20.06 -41.09 1.51
C ASP A 846 -18.86 -40.20 1.93
N LEU A 847 -18.83 -38.96 1.49
CA LEU A 847 -17.76 -38.00 1.87
C LEU A 847 -17.73 -37.75 3.39
N LEU A 848 -18.84 -37.79 4.09
CA LEU A 848 -18.91 -37.69 5.55
C LEU A 848 -18.50 -38.99 6.24
N GLY A 849 -18.80 -40.18 5.64
CA GLY A 849 -18.36 -41.50 6.10
C GLY A 849 -16.84 -41.65 6.05
N ASP A 850 -16.22 -41.28 4.95
CA ASP A 850 -14.76 -41.29 4.76
C ASP A 850 -14.00 -40.43 5.76
N ARG A 851 -14.60 -39.32 6.19
CA ARG A 851 -13.99 -38.44 7.22
C ARG A 851 -13.89 -39.11 8.60
N ARG A 852 -14.79 -40.03 8.94
CA ARG A 852 -14.76 -40.77 10.22
C ARG A 852 -13.69 -41.86 10.26
N ALA A 853 -13.20 -42.30 9.09
CA ALA A 853 -12.26 -43.40 8.98
C ALA A 853 -10.78 -43.02 9.04
N LYS A 854 -10.42 -41.75 9.00
CA LYS A 854 -9.01 -41.30 9.10
C LYS A 854 -8.63 -41.01 10.56
N PRO A 855 -7.73 -41.78 11.19
CA PRO A 855 -7.15 -41.43 12.47
C PRO A 855 -6.20 -40.23 12.27
N GLU A 856 -6.58 -39.11 12.83
CA GLU A 856 -5.78 -37.86 12.73
C GLU A 856 -4.63 -37.89 13.74
N SER A 857 -3.40 -37.94 13.24
CA SER A 857 -2.21 -37.52 14.00
C SER A 857 -2.18 -35.99 14.03
N ARG A 858 -2.83 -35.37 15.02
CA ARG A 858 -2.98 -33.92 15.10
C ARG A 858 -1.70 -33.26 15.61
N LEU A 859 -0.98 -32.53 14.75
CA LEU A 859 0.10 -31.66 15.19
C LEU A 859 -0.49 -30.42 15.91
N THR A 860 0.12 -30.03 17.03
CA THR A 860 -0.21 -28.77 17.71
C THR A 860 0.33 -27.58 16.94
N VAL A 861 -0.16 -26.38 17.23
CA VAL A 861 0.34 -25.12 16.62
C VAL A 861 1.85 -25.02 16.76
N ARG A 862 2.35 -25.36 17.95
CA ARG A 862 3.78 -25.29 18.26
C ARG A 862 4.60 -26.32 17.50
N GLU A 863 4.06 -27.50 17.31
CA GLU A 863 4.70 -28.55 16.48
C GLU A 863 4.72 -28.16 15.00
N LEU A 864 3.68 -27.47 14.50
CA LEU A 864 3.62 -26.94 13.13
C LEU A 864 4.63 -25.82 12.90
N GLU A 865 4.78 -24.88 13.82
CA GLU A 865 5.79 -23.83 13.74
C GLU A 865 7.21 -24.46 13.69
N ILE A 866 7.48 -25.39 14.60
CA ILE A 866 8.77 -26.09 14.64
C ILE A 866 9.00 -26.91 13.36
N LEU A 867 7.97 -27.54 12.83
CA LEU A 867 8.06 -28.35 11.61
C LEU A 867 8.31 -27.47 10.36
N ARG A 868 7.76 -26.28 10.30
CA ARG A 868 8.05 -25.28 9.24
C ARG A 868 9.50 -24.80 9.30
N GLU A 869 9.96 -24.45 10.48
CA GLU A 869 11.37 -24.07 10.68
C GLU A 869 12.33 -25.23 10.36
N LEU A 870 11.88 -26.47 10.61
CA LEU A 870 12.58 -27.68 10.23
C LEU A 870 12.67 -27.84 8.71
N GLY A 871 11.57 -27.54 8.01
CA GLY A 871 11.47 -27.54 6.54
C GLY A 871 12.39 -26.52 5.89
N ASN A 872 12.60 -25.38 6.54
CA ASN A 872 13.56 -24.34 6.12
C ASN A 872 15.04 -24.75 6.36
N GLY A 873 15.30 -25.93 6.91
CA GLY A 873 16.64 -26.45 7.13
C GLY A 873 17.35 -25.94 8.40
N TYR A 874 16.69 -25.20 9.27
CA TYR A 874 17.29 -24.57 10.44
C TYR A 874 17.65 -25.59 11.54
N SER A 875 18.79 -25.41 12.21
CA SER A 875 19.19 -26.22 13.36
C SER A 875 18.26 -25.99 14.56
N ASN A 876 18.20 -26.98 15.48
CA ASN A 876 17.35 -26.87 16.68
C ASN A 876 17.66 -25.62 17.53
N LYS A 877 18.90 -25.13 17.49
CA LYS A 877 19.31 -23.90 18.19
C LYS A 877 18.73 -22.65 17.53
N VAL A 878 18.67 -22.63 16.20
CA VAL A 878 18.06 -21.53 15.42
C VAL A 878 16.54 -21.60 15.57
N ILE A 879 15.94 -22.79 15.46
CA ILE A 879 14.50 -22.98 15.68
C ILE A 879 14.08 -22.50 17.07
N ALA A 880 14.86 -22.87 18.10
CA ALA A 880 14.61 -22.44 19.49
C ALA A 880 14.58 -20.89 19.63
N ARG A 881 15.51 -20.22 18.95
CA ARG A 881 15.57 -18.75 18.91
C ARG A 881 14.40 -18.14 18.15
N ASN A 882 14.07 -18.67 16.96
CA ASN A 882 13.00 -18.13 16.09
C ASN A 882 11.63 -18.31 16.71
N VAL A 883 11.43 -19.46 17.39
CA VAL A 883 10.16 -19.85 18.01
C VAL A 883 10.05 -19.38 19.47
N GLY A 884 11.12 -18.81 20.05
CA GLY A 884 11.11 -18.24 21.42
C GLY A 884 11.02 -19.30 22.53
N VAL A 885 11.67 -20.48 22.36
CA VAL A 885 11.67 -21.57 23.36
C VAL A 885 13.09 -22.08 23.62
N SER A 886 13.24 -22.94 24.64
CA SER A 886 14.53 -23.58 24.89
C SER A 886 14.87 -24.64 23.84
N HIS A 887 16.16 -24.90 23.62
CA HIS A 887 16.65 -25.95 22.74
C HIS A 887 16.09 -27.34 23.14
N ASN A 888 15.92 -27.59 24.43
CA ASN A 888 15.36 -28.84 24.95
C ASN A 888 13.86 -28.96 24.63
N THR A 889 13.15 -27.84 24.66
CA THR A 889 11.72 -27.76 24.28
C THR A 889 11.55 -28.10 22.79
N VAL A 890 12.42 -27.60 21.92
CA VAL A 890 12.40 -27.96 20.49
C VAL A 890 12.63 -29.45 20.30
N ARG A 891 13.60 -30.05 21.03
CA ARG A 891 13.85 -31.52 20.97
C ARG A 891 12.63 -32.31 21.43
N TYR A 892 11.95 -31.90 22.46
CA TYR A 892 10.71 -32.50 22.95
C TYR A 892 9.61 -32.47 21.89
N HIS A 893 9.37 -31.34 21.28
CA HIS A 893 8.38 -31.19 20.20
C HIS A 893 8.75 -32.00 18.97
N LEU A 894 10.01 -32.02 18.56
CA LEU A 894 10.47 -32.85 17.45
C LEU A 894 10.23 -34.35 17.69
N LYS A 895 10.43 -34.83 18.91
CA LYS A 895 10.12 -36.20 19.27
C LYS A 895 8.62 -36.49 19.11
N ASN A 896 7.76 -35.57 19.54
CA ASN A 896 6.31 -35.70 19.40
C ASN A 896 5.87 -35.61 17.93
N ILE A 897 6.48 -34.71 17.14
CA ILE A 897 6.25 -34.61 15.70
C ILE A 897 6.59 -35.94 15.00
N PHE A 898 7.74 -36.54 15.32
CA PHE A 898 8.16 -37.79 14.73
C PHE A 898 7.19 -38.94 15.05
N VAL A 899 6.69 -39.00 16.28
CA VAL A 899 5.68 -39.99 16.68
C VAL A 899 4.36 -39.75 15.92
N LYS A 900 3.91 -38.48 15.84
CA LYS A 900 2.62 -38.12 15.20
C LYS A 900 2.65 -38.34 13.69
N LEU A 901 3.81 -38.12 13.04
CA LEU A 901 3.99 -38.33 11.61
C LEU A 901 4.44 -39.78 11.29
N ASN A 902 4.60 -40.62 12.32
CA ASN A 902 5.09 -42.01 12.19
C ASN A 902 6.43 -42.10 11.42
N VAL A 903 7.39 -41.23 11.78
CA VAL A 903 8.72 -41.14 11.17
C VAL A 903 9.82 -41.16 12.23
N HIS A 904 11.05 -41.53 11.83
CA HIS A 904 12.16 -41.72 12.76
C HIS A 904 13.34 -40.77 12.58
N SER A 905 13.26 -39.85 11.59
CA SER A 905 14.33 -38.92 11.30
C SER A 905 13.81 -37.54 10.94
N ARG A 906 14.69 -36.54 11.09
CA ARG A 906 14.43 -35.15 10.71
C ARG A 906 14.05 -35.01 9.23
N LEU A 907 14.81 -35.67 8.35
CA LEU A 907 14.58 -35.62 6.91
C LEU A 907 13.26 -36.30 6.54
N SER A 908 12.97 -37.44 7.17
CA SER A 908 11.71 -38.15 6.96
C SER A 908 10.52 -37.36 7.46
N ALA A 909 10.67 -36.55 8.53
CA ALA A 909 9.61 -35.69 9.03
C ALA A 909 9.29 -34.54 8.05
N VAL A 910 10.32 -33.91 7.49
CA VAL A 910 10.16 -32.89 6.46
C VAL A 910 9.48 -33.46 5.21
N ARG A 911 9.95 -34.63 4.75
CA ARG A 911 9.41 -35.28 3.58
C ARG A 911 7.95 -35.74 3.79
N ALA A 912 7.64 -36.36 4.91
CA ALA A 912 6.29 -36.77 5.25
C ALA A 912 5.35 -35.55 5.39
N ALA A 913 5.87 -34.44 5.94
CA ALA A 913 5.13 -33.20 6.06
C ALA A 913 4.88 -32.53 4.70
N GLN A 914 5.84 -32.62 3.75
CA GLN A 914 5.67 -32.16 2.36
C GLN A 914 4.69 -33.06 1.58
N GLU A 915 4.81 -34.39 1.70
CA GLU A 915 3.91 -35.36 1.07
C GLU A 915 2.46 -35.24 1.61
N ALA A 916 2.31 -34.86 2.88
CA ALA A 916 1.01 -34.65 3.52
C ALA A 916 0.50 -33.20 3.38
N ASP A 917 1.21 -32.33 2.62
CA ASP A 917 0.84 -30.92 2.42
C ASP A 917 0.76 -30.09 3.73
N ILE A 918 1.59 -30.42 4.73
CA ILE A 918 1.62 -29.74 6.04
C ILE A 918 2.58 -28.52 6.03
N ILE A 919 3.69 -28.61 5.24
CA ILE A 919 4.70 -27.57 5.10
C ILE A 919 5.13 -27.39 3.64
#